data_967a75ec28ebfc51b7a415f73be8e4b9
#
_entry.id   967a75ec28ebfc51b7a415f73be8e4b9
#
_cell.length_a   1.000
_cell.length_b   1.000
_cell.length_c   1.000
_cell.angle_alpha   90.00
_cell.angle_beta   90.00
_cell.angle_gamma   90.00
#
_symmetry.space_group_name_H-M   'P 1'
#
loop_
_entity.id
_entity.type
_entity.pdbx_description
1 polymer ?
#
loop_
_entity_poly.entity_id
_entity_poly.type
_entity_poly.pdbx_seq_one_letter_code
_entity_poly.pdbx_strand_id
1 'polypeptide(L)'
;MSFMNNEVLCWGHTPTDYALTSLTTSVTVDASTPIPTTSSSGSIGNMGIGALSGLGGYMTLGLVAKAKPNVIGLNESEALIAKDNNGYIIGSDGKPCRSENIDWPATPEEIAILKPYVFAVLPAGSVPTSQVEGLPATTPPTFVPSPVVEIRSSLSLSPVQTIPFPPASTCASAQTTTATYTVRLLTPSPSSKSPLFVVSTPTDRTAAANVGSSIWRFRMKPWIQQIDELVEAGSYKEALALLDSLDVALVADKEARQRQIRALQAVDNFRNAKYDEAVNAFLDLDINPAKVVALYPETISGRLAIPQDDWISLYGGPKPKVPERPATPQPTAPVRSPKPGDSPGTPKSVESPPRAPTPQGSIRGVLKSGLESIVAAAKDDDAASIRSVRRPPKPDNFHRSIEVLMRYLSDRRPKIAGALAQFHITSSQSHEMPILSATSKEDLLALPNAPLSALTPEELVRFAQIVDTALFKSYLLVRPGLLGPLCRVGWCEVSEVEELLREREKYQEMIYLYNGRKMHDRALSLLRQLSEKETDERDKLGPTVSYLQRLGPEHIYQIFEHSRWVFEHNRDIAFEIFTSEEVELPKQPVTDFLEQLDPALCAQYIEYLIDERAETSQDFHDRLAELYLRMTIAAKKRGDDDGRKEAYGKLLQFINTTERYSADRLFGLLPSEDLFEAKAVLLGRLGRHDSALEVYAYRLQDFQKAEEYCKRVYKPNSPTSSVFLTLLRTYLLPGPSAPTAAALLPPALDLISRHSPRLDPVATLQLLPPLVTAQDVRAFLLESLRAPVFDTRVVRNVHKAREEQAARRLMVLQSKRVRITDSRICPQCHKRLGGSVIAVHAPQ
;
A
#
# COMPACT_ATOMS: atom_id res chain seq x y z
N MET A 1 -13.30 -38.44 54.08
CA MET A 1 -12.56 -37.18 54.09
C MET A 1 -11.58 -37.19 52.92
N SER A 2 -11.58 -36.15 52.13
CA SER A 2 -10.64 -35.93 51.10
C SER A 2 -9.87 -34.63 51.38
N PHE A 3 -8.60 -34.57 50.99
CA PHE A 3 -7.73 -33.40 51.18
C PHE A 3 -7.51 -32.73 49.84
N MET A 4 -7.75 -31.44 49.77
CA MET A 4 -7.46 -30.61 48.65
C MET A 4 -6.74 -29.37 49.20
N ASN A 5 -5.56 -29.04 48.68
CA ASN A 5 -4.80 -27.81 49.04
C ASN A 5 -4.57 -27.64 50.54
N ASN A 6 -4.25 -28.67 51.24
CA ASN A 6 -4.13 -28.69 52.73
C ASN A 6 -5.45 -28.43 53.49
N GLU A 7 -6.59 -28.36 52.82
CA GLU A 7 -7.91 -28.29 53.44
C GLU A 7 -8.51 -29.68 53.63
N VAL A 8 -9.15 -29.91 54.77
CA VAL A 8 -9.88 -31.13 55.02
C VAL A 8 -11.32 -30.96 54.60
N LEU A 9 -11.75 -31.72 53.57
CA LEU A 9 -13.11 -31.76 53.12
C LEU A 9 -13.79 -33.01 53.70
N CYS A 10 -14.88 -32.79 54.40
CA CYS A 10 -15.79 -33.86 54.82
C CYS A 10 -17.01 -33.90 53.88
N TRP A 11 -17.31 -35.06 53.36
CA TRP A 11 -18.54 -35.24 52.60
C TRP A 11 -19.37 -36.35 53.22
N GLY A 12 -20.70 -36.12 53.23
CA GLY A 12 -21.69 -37.11 53.66
C GLY A 12 -22.65 -37.37 52.52
N HIS A 13 -23.27 -38.51 52.53
CA HIS A 13 -24.28 -38.83 51.56
C HIS A 13 -25.50 -39.43 52.21
N THR A 14 -26.66 -39.12 51.71
CA THR A 14 -27.89 -39.82 51.84
C THR A 14 -28.13 -40.69 50.60
N PRO A 15 -29.13 -41.57 50.60
CA PRO A 15 -29.44 -42.34 49.38
C PRO A 15 -29.70 -41.52 48.15
N THR A 16 -30.04 -40.22 48.30
CA THR A 16 -30.40 -39.32 47.22
C THR A 16 -29.42 -38.16 47.03
N ASP A 17 -28.69 -37.73 48.09
CA ASP A 17 -27.93 -36.47 48.07
C ASP A 17 -26.54 -36.64 48.65
N TYR A 18 -25.60 -35.77 48.24
CA TYR A 18 -24.28 -35.63 48.83
C TYR A 18 -24.15 -34.24 49.43
N ALA A 19 -23.47 -34.15 50.56
CA ALA A 19 -23.11 -32.90 51.21
C ALA A 19 -21.58 -32.81 51.30
N LEU A 20 -21.02 -31.67 50.98
CA LEU A 20 -19.61 -31.37 51.08
C LEU A 20 -19.42 -30.28 52.14
N THR A 21 -18.51 -30.48 53.09
CA THR A 21 -18.18 -29.49 54.12
C THR A 21 -16.69 -29.36 54.28
N SER A 22 -16.13 -28.15 54.25
CA SER A 22 -14.76 -27.86 54.58
C SER A 22 -14.63 -27.77 56.10
N LEU A 23 -13.65 -28.50 56.63
CA LEU A 23 -13.36 -28.51 58.07
C LEU A 23 -12.34 -27.48 58.53
N THR A 24 -11.61 -26.90 57.59
CA THR A 24 -10.49 -26.00 57.93
C THR A 24 -10.93 -24.53 57.92
N THR A 25 -11.90 -24.15 57.18
CA THR A 25 -12.35 -22.74 57.01
C THR A 25 -13.63 -22.41 57.71
N SER A 26 -14.26 -23.23 58.50
CA SER A 26 -15.54 -23.00 59.15
C SER A 26 -16.64 -22.37 58.21
N VAL A 27 -16.41 -22.31 56.95
CA VAL A 27 -17.35 -21.91 55.94
C VAL A 27 -18.06 -23.21 55.54
N THR A 28 -19.26 -23.39 56.04
CA THR A 28 -20.19 -24.37 55.50
C THR A 28 -20.49 -23.90 54.09
N VAL A 29 -19.84 -24.49 53.10
CA VAL A 29 -20.33 -24.45 51.71
C VAL A 29 -21.72 -25.05 51.80
N ASP A 30 -22.71 -24.33 51.25
CA ASP A 30 -24.12 -24.76 51.31
C ASP A 30 -24.23 -26.25 50.97
N ALA A 31 -24.40 -27.02 52.00
CA ALA A 31 -24.36 -28.49 51.95
C ALA A 31 -25.54 -29.10 51.15
N SER A 32 -26.36 -28.25 50.63
CA SER A 32 -27.61 -28.57 49.98
C SER A 32 -27.63 -28.38 48.47
N THR A 33 -26.48 -28.14 47.81
CA THR A 33 -26.47 -28.23 46.36
C THR A 33 -26.57 -29.71 45.95
N PRO A 34 -27.72 -30.16 45.47
CA PRO A 34 -27.83 -31.54 45.00
C PRO A 34 -26.90 -31.68 43.77
N ILE A 35 -26.08 -32.74 43.80
CA ILE A 35 -25.39 -33.16 42.58
C ILE A 35 -26.46 -33.49 41.57
N PRO A 36 -26.55 -32.83 40.42
CA PRO A 36 -27.60 -33.05 39.47
C PRO A 36 -27.69 -34.51 39.10
N THR A 37 -28.76 -35.15 39.46
CA THR A 37 -29.12 -36.43 38.86
C THR A 37 -29.54 -36.08 37.44
N THR A 38 -28.77 -36.49 36.46
CA THR A 38 -29.12 -36.34 35.06
C THR A 38 -30.47 -37.00 34.82
N SER A 39 -31.52 -36.20 34.82
CA SER A 39 -32.70 -36.55 34.09
C SER A 39 -32.33 -36.48 32.63
N SER A 40 -32.16 -37.66 32.02
CA SER A 40 -32.00 -37.78 30.57
C SER A 40 -33.21 -37.15 29.91
N SER A 41 -33.14 -35.86 29.61
CA SER A 41 -34.10 -35.19 28.75
C SER A 41 -33.77 -35.51 27.31
N GLY A 42 -34.54 -36.37 26.72
CA GLY A 42 -34.77 -36.31 25.30
C GLY A 42 -34.13 -37.33 24.40
N SER A 43 -34.67 -38.50 24.39
CA SER A 43 -34.92 -39.15 23.11
C SER A 43 -36.28 -39.83 23.21
N ILE A 44 -37.28 -39.22 22.64
CA ILE A 44 -38.56 -39.87 22.32
C ILE A 44 -38.27 -40.89 21.22
N GLY A 45 -38.11 -42.12 21.62
CA GLY A 45 -37.87 -43.20 20.65
C GLY A 45 -37.37 -44.49 21.26
N ASN A 46 -37.93 -44.96 22.36
CA ASN A 46 -38.08 -46.38 22.68
C ASN A 46 -38.95 -46.58 23.92
N MET A 47 -40.24 -46.32 23.74
CA MET A 47 -41.21 -46.85 24.67
C MET A 47 -41.33 -48.36 24.44
N GLY A 48 -40.78 -49.10 25.31
CA GLY A 48 -41.16 -50.50 25.38
C GLY A 48 -40.04 -51.40 25.85
N ILE A 49 -39.59 -51.29 27.08
CA ILE A 49 -39.13 -52.42 27.95
C ILE A 49 -38.77 -51.89 29.36
N GLY A 50 -38.59 -50.57 29.51
CA GLY A 50 -38.14 -49.94 30.77
C GLY A 50 -39.23 -49.84 31.88
N ALA A 51 -40.50 -50.07 31.56
CA ALA A 51 -41.60 -49.92 32.51
C ALA A 51 -41.84 -51.15 33.40
N LEU A 52 -41.16 -52.26 33.13
CA LEU A 52 -41.31 -53.45 33.94
C LEU A 52 -40.17 -53.71 34.93
N SER A 53 -39.06 -52.98 34.82
CA SER A 53 -37.95 -53.09 35.78
C SER A 53 -38.13 -52.32 37.08
N GLY A 54 -39.08 -51.37 37.11
CA GLY A 54 -39.41 -50.57 38.32
C GLY A 54 -40.30 -51.24 39.32
N LEU A 55 -41.04 -52.34 38.95
CA LEU A 55 -41.93 -53.09 39.86
C LEU A 55 -41.25 -54.30 40.49
N GLY A 56 -40.08 -54.71 39.97
CA GLY A 56 -39.32 -55.85 40.58
C GLY A 56 -38.48 -55.47 41.79
N GLY A 57 -38.28 -54.16 42.05
CA GLY A 57 -37.43 -53.71 43.15
C GLY A 57 -38.04 -53.65 44.50
N TYR A 58 -39.35 -53.85 44.62
CA TYR A 58 -40.09 -53.85 45.93
C TYR A 58 -40.30 -55.23 46.53
N MET A 59 -39.97 -56.32 45.85
CA MET A 59 -40.22 -57.65 46.34
C MET A 59 -38.94 -58.51 46.63
N THR A 60 -37.76 -57.99 46.50
CA THR A 60 -36.53 -58.64 46.96
C THR A 60 -36.00 -57.93 48.19
N LEU A 61 -36.50 -58.33 49.35
CA LEU A 61 -35.85 -58.17 50.62
C LEU A 61 -34.49 -58.92 50.53
N GLY A 62 -33.41 -58.21 50.23
CA GLY A 62 -32.11 -58.90 50.25
C GLY A 62 -31.04 -58.10 49.51
N LEU A 63 -30.38 -57.14 50.19
CA LEU A 63 -28.96 -56.92 50.11
C LEU A 63 -28.31 -56.83 48.71
N VAL A 64 -28.83 -55.99 47.86
CA VAL A 64 -27.93 -55.38 46.87
C VAL A 64 -27.19 -54.24 47.56
N ALA A 65 -25.97 -54.52 47.98
CA ALA A 65 -25.08 -53.50 48.53
C ALA A 65 -24.90 -52.39 47.46
N LYS A 66 -25.57 -51.25 47.69
CA LYS A 66 -25.31 -50.08 46.82
C LYS A 66 -23.82 -49.84 46.78
N ALA A 67 -23.25 -49.77 45.59
CA ALA A 67 -21.85 -49.49 45.40
C ALA A 67 -21.48 -48.20 46.14
N LYS A 68 -20.40 -48.27 46.93
CA LYS A 68 -19.95 -47.09 47.68
C LYS A 68 -19.45 -46.04 46.69
N PRO A 69 -19.83 -44.79 46.83
CA PRO A 69 -19.29 -43.76 45.98
C PRO A 69 -17.80 -43.59 46.23
N ASN A 70 -17.08 -43.38 45.15
CA ASN A 70 -15.64 -43.14 45.16
C ASN A 70 -15.37 -41.64 44.99
N VAL A 71 -14.45 -41.13 45.80
CA VAL A 71 -14.02 -39.72 45.72
C VAL A 71 -12.49 -39.65 45.58
N ILE A 72 -12.00 -38.89 44.62
CA ILE A 72 -10.56 -38.68 44.40
C ILE A 72 -10.28 -37.22 44.02
N GLY A 73 -9.20 -36.62 44.55
CA GLY A 73 -8.73 -35.30 44.13
C GLY A 73 -8.06 -35.38 42.76
N LEU A 74 -8.55 -34.61 41.81
CA LEU A 74 -7.95 -34.49 40.46
C LEU A 74 -6.75 -33.56 40.47
N ASN A 75 -6.92 -32.38 41.05
CA ASN A 75 -5.87 -31.36 41.25
C ASN A 75 -6.04 -30.66 42.59
N GLU A 76 -5.39 -29.55 42.80
CA GLU A 76 -5.44 -28.77 44.04
C GLU A 76 -6.83 -28.13 44.30
N SER A 77 -7.61 -27.90 43.25
CA SER A 77 -8.92 -27.24 43.34
C SER A 77 -10.11 -28.11 42.91
N GLU A 78 -9.90 -29.31 42.36
CA GLU A 78 -10.96 -30.14 41.82
C GLU A 78 -10.94 -31.58 42.40
N ALA A 79 -12.10 -32.11 42.69
CA ALA A 79 -12.31 -33.48 43.09
C ALA A 79 -13.31 -34.20 42.19
N LEU A 80 -13.06 -35.46 41.87
CA LEU A 80 -13.95 -36.35 41.14
C LEU A 80 -14.75 -37.19 42.14
N ILE A 81 -16.07 -37.12 42.03
CA ILE A 81 -17.00 -37.98 42.77
C ILE A 81 -17.67 -38.95 41.77
N ALA A 82 -17.40 -40.19 41.89
CA ALA A 82 -18.15 -41.23 41.15
C ALA A 82 -19.35 -41.69 41.94
N LYS A 83 -20.51 -41.52 41.38
CA LYS A 83 -21.79 -41.99 41.93
C LYS A 83 -22.57 -42.71 40.85
N ASP A 84 -22.95 -43.96 41.18
CA ASP A 84 -23.52 -44.82 40.16
C ASP A 84 -22.64 -44.94 38.91
N ASN A 85 -23.14 -44.71 37.74
CA ASN A 85 -22.36 -44.79 36.51
C ASN A 85 -21.73 -43.40 36.10
N ASN A 86 -21.96 -42.37 36.91
CA ASN A 86 -21.55 -41.03 36.55
C ASN A 86 -20.45 -40.50 37.47
N GLY A 87 -19.51 -39.76 36.86
CA GLY A 87 -18.49 -39.02 37.58
C GLY A 87 -18.67 -37.50 37.49
N TYR A 88 -18.81 -36.86 38.61
CA TYR A 88 -18.99 -35.41 38.76
C TYR A 88 -17.73 -34.77 39.25
N ILE A 89 -17.34 -33.65 38.63
CA ILE A 89 -16.15 -32.91 39.05
C ILE A 89 -16.64 -31.67 39.84
N ILE A 90 -16.16 -31.59 41.07
CA ILE A 90 -16.58 -30.54 42.02
C ILE A 90 -15.37 -29.70 42.37
N GLY A 91 -15.57 -28.40 42.38
CA GLY A 91 -14.56 -27.44 42.80
C GLY A 91 -14.43 -27.33 44.32
N SER A 92 -13.47 -26.52 44.80
CA SER A 92 -13.26 -26.25 46.24
C SER A 92 -14.46 -25.56 46.90
N ASP A 93 -15.36 -24.96 46.10
CA ASP A 93 -16.62 -24.33 46.56
C ASP A 93 -17.78 -25.32 46.70
N GLY A 94 -17.54 -26.61 46.41
CA GLY A 94 -18.52 -27.66 46.46
C GLY A 94 -19.51 -27.68 45.28
N LYS A 95 -19.30 -26.85 44.28
CA LYS A 95 -20.17 -26.79 43.08
C LYS A 95 -19.52 -27.52 41.91
N PRO A 96 -20.32 -28.05 40.95
CA PRO A 96 -19.79 -28.62 39.73
C PRO A 96 -19.00 -27.53 39.00
N CYS A 97 -17.71 -27.78 38.70
CA CYS A 97 -16.82 -26.84 38.04
C CYS A 97 -16.63 -27.12 36.56
N ARG A 98 -17.06 -28.27 36.06
CA ARG A 98 -17.03 -28.64 34.65
C ARG A 98 -18.40 -28.94 34.12
N SER A 99 -18.69 -28.59 32.89
CA SER A 99 -19.96 -28.89 32.20
C SER A 99 -20.07 -30.33 31.73
N GLU A 100 -18.95 -31.01 31.55
CA GLU A 100 -18.85 -32.38 31.08
C GLU A 100 -18.67 -33.30 32.27
N ASN A 101 -19.51 -34.38 32.35
CA ASN A 101 -19.45 -35.44 33.34
C ASN A 101 -18.81 -36.67 32.71
N ILE A 102 -18.26 -37.56 33.54
CA ILE A 102 -17.81 -38.88 33.09
C ILE A 102 -19.00 -39.83 33.13
N ASP A 103 -19.31 -40.44 32.00
CA ASP A 103 -20.27 -41.53 31.90
C ASP A 103 -19.54 -42.85 31.75
N TRP A 104 -19.63 -43.71 32.74
CA TRP A 104 -19.08 -45.06 32.65
C TRP A 104 -20.16 -46.04 32.24
N PRO A 105 -19.79 -47.16 31.52
CA PRO A 105 -20.78 -48.17 31.17
C PRO A 105 -21.35 -48.95 32.38
N ALA A 106 -20.64 -48.90 33.51
CA ALA A 106 -21.09 -49.46 34.80
C ALA A 106 -20.43 -48.67 35.95
N THR A 107 -20.98 -48.81 37.17
CA THR A 107 -20.40 -48.23 38.38
C THR A 107 -18.97 -48.68 38.61
N PRO A 108 -18.00 -47.79 38.70
CA PRO A 108 -16.59 -48.13 38.97
C PRO A 108 -16.47 -48.73 40.38
N GLU A 109 -15.81 -49.88 40.49
CA GLU A 109 -15.52 -50.52 41.77
C GLU A 109 -14.41 -49.77 42.54
N GLU A 110 -13.41 -49.29 41.85
CA GLU A 110 -12.28 -48.52 42.37
C GLU A 110 -11.86 -47.46 41.38
N ILE A 111 -11.41 -46.31 41.90
CA ILE A 111 -10.86 -45.24 41.10
C ILE A 111 -9.48 -44.82 41.67
N ALA A 112 -8.52 -44.58 40.80
CA ALA A 112 -7.21 -44.08 41.17
C ALA A 112 -6.81 -42.95 40.21
N ILE A 113 -5.93 -42.07 40.67
CA ILE A 113 -5.35 -41.03 39.83
C ILE A 113 -3.83 -41.14 39.79
N LEU A 114 -3.26 -41.09 38.61
CA LEU A 114 -1.86 -40.83 38.36
C LEU A 114 -1.81 -39.71 37.30
N LYS A 115 -1.64 -38.52 37.77
CA LYS A 115 -1.71 -37.32 36.89
C LYS A 115 -0.91 -37.52 35.60
N PRO A 116 -1.47 -37.27 34.44
CA PRO A 116 -2.76 -36.64 34.14
C PRO A 116 -3.89 -37.64 33.83
N TYR A 117 -3.87 -38.86 34.36
CA TYR A 117 -4.81 -39.93 34.06
C TYR A 117 -5.62 -40.37 35.28
N VAL A 118 -6.89 -40.70 35.01
CA VAL A 118 -7.82 -41.31 35.95
C VAL A 118 -7.99 -42.79 35.55
N PHE A 119 -7.84 -43.68 36.49
CA PHE A 119 -7.99 -45.14 36.33
C PHE A 119 -9.26 -45.55 37.04
N ALA A 120 -10.14 -46.23 36.33
CA ALA A 120 -11.38 -46.79 36.89
C ALA A 120 -11.44 -48.30 36.65
N VAL A 121 -11.71 -49.07 37.68
CA VAL A 121 -11.99 -50.50 37.59
C VAL A 121 -13.44 -50.70 37.33
N LEU A 122 -13.81 -51.26 36.20
CA LEU A 122 -15.15 -51.58 35.79
C LEU A 122 -15.42 -53.08 35.97
N PRO A 123 -16.62 -53.48 36.44
CA PRO A 123 -16.95 -54.89 36.65
C PRO A 123 -16.97 -55.70 35.37
N ALA A 124 -16.77 -57.02 35.50
CA ALA A 124 -16.89 -57.96 34.41
C ALA A 124 -18.26 -57.89 33.70
N GLY A 125 -18.22 -57.96 32.36
CA GLY A 125 -19.49 -57.92 31.57
C GLY A 125 -20.03 -56.51 31.34
N SER A 126 -19.32 -55.45 31.73
CA SER A 126 -19.81 -54.05 31.60
C SER A 126 -19.37 -53.34 30.33
N VAL A 127 -18.21 -53.72 29.75
CA VAL A 127 -17.62 -53.04 28.60
C VAL A 127 -17.77 -53.89 27.34
N PRO A 128 -18.28 -53.34 26.22
CA PRO A 128 -18.36 -54.06 24.96
C PRO A 128 -16.95 -54.30 24.36
N THR A 129 -16.77 -55.43 23.69
CA THR A 129 -15.47 -55.83 23.07
C THR A 129 -14.98 -54.83 22.03
N SER A 130 -15.89 -54.06 21.41
CA SER A 130 -15.55 -53.02 20.45
C SER A 130 -14.79 -51.83 21.05
N GLN A 131 -14.81 -51.63 22.36
CA GLN A 131 -14.12 -50.56 23.08
C GLN A 131 -12.76 -50.99 23.64
N VAL A 132 -12.37 -52.22 23.45
CA VAL A 132 -11.11 -52.76 23.96
C VAL A 132 -10.11 -52.92 22.81
N GLU A 133 -8.93 -52.34 22.98
CA GLU A 133 -7.87 -52.44 21.99
C GLU A 133 -7.43 -53.91 21.78
N GLY A 134 -7.31 -54.31 20.50
CA GLY A 134 -6.82 -55.63 20.12
C GLY A 134 -7.86 -56.72 20.09
N LEU A 135 -9.13 -56.48 20.39
CA LEU A 135 -10.22 -57.43 20.23
C LEU A 135 -11.04 -57.10 18.96
N PRO A 136 -11.41 -58.15 18.15
CA PRO A 136 -12.22 -57.91 16.97
C PRO A 136 -13.63 -57.48 17.36
N ALA A 137 -14.15 -56.43 16.69
CA ALA A 137 -15.55 -56.04 16.84
C ALA A 137 -16.46 -57.12 16.29
N THR A 138 -17.29 -57.70 17.16
CA THR A 138 -18.29 -58.75 16.80
C THR A 138 -19.68 -58.15 16.69
N THR A 139 -20.45 -58.59 15.71
CA THR A 139 -21.89 -58.32 15.61
C THR A 139 -22.69 -59.59 15.85
N PRO A 140 -23.51 -59.73 16.94
CA PRO A 140 -23.91 -58.71 17.91
C PRO A 140 -22.84 -58.35 18.93
N PRO A 141 -22.93 -57.20 19.63
CA PRO A 141 -21.92 -56.73 20.57
C PRO A 141 -21.78 -57.73 21.73
N THR A 142 -20.56 -58.29 21.85
CA THR A 142 -20.22 -59.13 22.99
C THR A 142 -19.53 -58.29 24.06
N PHE A 143 -19.78 -58.59 25.33
CA PHE A 143 -19.16 -57.92 26.46
C PHE A 143 -17.93 -58.69 26.96
N VAL A 144 -16.98 -57.95 27.50
CA VAL A 144 -15.73 -58.53 28.02
C VAL A 144 -16.02 -59.32 29.31
N PRO A 145 -15.73 -60.62 29.41
CA PRO A 145 -16.08 -61.43 30.55
C PRO A 145 -15.20 -61.20 31.79
N SER A 146 -14.17 -60.39 31.69
CA SER A 146 -13.26 -60.04 32.80
C SER A 146 -13.43 -58.59 33.22
N PRO A 147 -13.05 -58.24 34.47
CA PRO A 147 -12.96 -56.83 34.88
C PRO A 147 -12.03 -56.06 33.99
N VAL A 148 -12.37 -54.76 33.78
CA VAL A 148 -11.66 -53.87 32.85
C VAL A 148 -11.14 -52.67 33.60
N VAL A 149 -9.91 -52.28 33.37
CA VAL A 149 -9.38 -50.99 33.81
C VAL A 149 -9.50 -50.01 32.66
N GLU A 150 -10.35 -49.03 32.84
CA GLU A 150 -10.48 -47.90 31.92
C GLU A 150 -9.60 -46.73 32.35
N ILE A 151 -8.79 -46.23 31.45
CA ILE A 151 -7.88 -45.09 31.65
C ILE A 151 -8.46 -43.89 30.91
N ARG A 152 -8.73 -42.79 31.59
CA ARG A 152 -9.22 -41.54 31.02
C ARG A 152 -8.24 -40.40 31.27
N SER A 153 -8.21 -39.47 30.36
CA SER A 153 -7.51 -38.20 30.59
C SER A 153 -8.23 -37.38 31.67
N SER A 154 -7.51 -36.86 32.66
CA SER A 154 -8.08 -35.98 33.66
C SER A 154 -8.39 -34.59 33.12
N LEU A 155 -7.89 -34.23 31.91
CA LEU A 155 -8.04 -32.96 31.26
C LEU A 155 -9.28 -32.89 30.36
N SER A 156 -9.45 -33.88 29.45
CA SER A 156 -10.55 -33.99 28.51
C SER A 156 -11.67 -34.92 28.95
N LEU A 157 -11.44 -35.73 29.99
CA LEU A 157 -12.34 -36.76 30.49
C LEU A 157 -12.61 -37.88 29.47
N SER A 158 -12.00 -37.82 28.30
CA SER A 158 -12.14 -38.88 27.27
C SER A 158 -11.41 -40.17 27.65
N PRO A 159 -11.93 -41.36 27.24
CA PRO A 159 -11.24 -42.63 27.44
C PRO A 159 -10.00 -42.69 26.53
N VAL A 160 -8.85 -42.95 27.14
CA VAL A 160 -7.56 -43.07 26.45
C VAL A 160 -7.24 -44.55 26.14
N GLN A 161 -7.51 -45.42 27.08
CA GLN A 161 -7.23 -46.86 26.92
C GLN A 161 -8.15 -47.70 27.80
N THR A 162 -8.54 -48.88 27.31
CA THR A 162 -9.40 -49.79 28.00
C THR A 162 -8.75 -51.18 27.98
N ILE A 163 -8.37 -51.69 29.18
CA ILE A 163 -7.54 -52.89 29.31
C ILE A 163 -8.27 -53.93 30.15
N PRO A 164 -8.55 -55.13 29.62
CA PRO A 164 -9.11 -56.24 30.41
C PRO A 164 -8.03 -56.87 31.29
N PHE A 165 -8.41 -57.32 32.51
CA PHE A 165 -7.49 -58.02 33.40
C PHE A 165 -8.06 -59.39 33.80
N PRO A 166 -7.29 -60.46 33.58
CA PRO A 166 -5.95 -60.47 33.00
C PRO A 166 -5.92 -60.11 31.50
N PRO A 167 -4.82 -59.51 30.97
CA PRO A 167 -4.74 -59.19 29.56
C PRO A 167 -4.84 -60.40 28.64
N ALA A 168 -5.50 -60.25 27.50
CA ALA A 168 -5.77 -61.35 26.56
C ALA A 168 -4.50 -62.13 26.07
N SER A 169 -3.36 -61.47 26.06
CA SER A 169 -2.08 -62.04 25.66
C SER A 169 -1.54 -63.13 26.61
N THR A 170 -2.01 -63.14 27.86
CA THR A 170 -1.61 -64.11 28.87
C THR A 170 -2.54 -65.37 28.92
N CYS A 171 -3.70 -65.26 28.31
CA CYS A 171 -4.71 -66.34 28.34
C CYS A 171 -4.60 -67.33 27.20
N ALA A 172 -3.63 -67.18 26.29
CA ALA A 172 -3.49 -68.04 25.11
C ALA A 172 -3.04 -69.52 25.42
N SER A 173 -2.72 -69.85 26.66
CA SER A 173 -2.21 -71.19 27.04
C SER A 173 -3.05 -71.94 28.05
N ALA A 174 -4.24 -71.41 28.47
CA ALA A 174 -5.07 -72.11 29.45
C ALA A 174 -6.45 -72.35 28.87
N GLN A 175 -6.71 -73.58 28.55
CA GLN A 175 -8.03 -74.11 28.26
C GLN A 175 -8.97 -73.91 29.44
N THR A 176 -10.12 -73.19 29.14
CA THR A 176 -11.42 -73.42 29.78
C THR A 176 -11.49 -73.48 31.29
N THR A 177 -11.53 -72.39 31.95
CA THR A 177 -12.51 -72.08 33.03
C THR A 177 -12.80 -70.66 33.04
N THR A 178 -14.04 -70.25 33.05
CA THR A 178 -14.56 -68.92 33.30
C THR A 178 -14.24 -68.45 34.73
N ALA A 179 -12.94 -68.38 35.06
CA ALA A 179 -12.52 -67.90 36.37
C ALA A 179 -12.84 -66.36 36.42
N THR A 180 -13.69 -66.04 37.36
CA THR A 180 -13.99 -64.65 37.70
C THR A 180 -12.78 -64.03 38.47
N TYR A 181 -12.37 -62.84 38.14
CA TYR A 181 -11.23 -62.18 38.80
C TYR A 181 -11.73 -60.98 39.55
N THR A 182 -11.11 -60.68 40.70
CA THR A 182 -11.23 -59.33 41.34
C THR A 182 -9.96 -58.53 41.01
N VAL A 183 -10.19 -57.25 40.68
CA VAL A 183 -9.11 -56.32 40.35
C VAL A 183 -9.06 -55.22 41.40
N ARG A 184 -7.86 -54.92 41.86
CA ARG A 184 -7.58 -53.87 42.86
C ARG A 184 -6.50 -52.96 42.39
N LEU A 185 -6.68 -51.66 42.62
CA LEU A 185 -5.68 -50.64 42.34
C LEU A 185 -4.84 -50.38 43.58
N LEU A 186 -3.55 -50.60 43.50
CA LEU A 186 -2.62 -50.20 44.56
C LEU A 186 -2.12 -48.79 44.27
N THR A 187 -2.77 -47.85 44.90
CA THR A 187 -2.48 -46.45 44.74
C THR A 187 -1.28 -46.05 45.61
N PRO A 188 -0.25 -45.46 45.06
CA PRO A 188 0.80 -44.84 45.86
C PRO A 188 0.26 -43.59 46.58
N SER A 189 0.91 -43.16 47.66
CA SER A 189 0.59 -41.91 48.31
C SER A 189 0.63 -40.76 47.27
N PRO A 190 -0.26 -39.81 47.32
CA PRO A 190 -0.29 -38.66 46.35
C PRO A 190 1.05 -37.92 46.24
N SER A 191 1.87 -37.97 47.30
CA SER A 191 3.18 -37.35 47.35
C SER A 191 4.30 -38.23 46.76
N SER A 192 4.03 -39.51 46.45
CA SER A 192 5.05 -40.44 45.96
C SER A 192 5.01 -40.48 44.41
N LYS A 193 6.18 -40.42 43.77
CA LYS A 193 6.35 -40.64 42.32
C LYS A 193 6.29 -42.16 41.94
N SER A 194 5.71 -42.97 42.82
CA SER A 194 5.64 -44.41 42.60
C SER A 194 4.70 -44.79 41.46
N PRO A 195 5.02 -45.83 40.70
CA PRO A 195 4.13 -46.33 39.65
C PRO A 195 2.83 -46.93 40.24
N LEU A 196 1.74 -46.86 39.46
CA LEU A 196 0.50 -47.53 39.80
C LEU A 196 0.61 -49.00 39.53
N PHE A 197 0.14 -49.82 40.46
CA PHE A 197 0.07 -51.29 40.31
C PHE A 197 -1.40 -51.75 40.31
N VAL A 198 -1.68 -52.77 39.55
CA VAL A 198 -2.98 -53.47 39.50
C VAL A 198 -2.75 -54.88 39.96
N VAL A 199 -3.56 -55.32 40.89
CA VAL A 199 -3.56 -56.70 41.38
C VAL A 199 -4.79 -57.40 40.88
N SER A 200 -4.61 -58.46 40.13
CA SER A 200 -5.70 -59.35 39.65
C SER A 200 -5.65 -60.67 40.41
N THR A 201 -6.71 -60.99 41.12
CA THR A 201 -6.81 -62.19 41.95
C THR A 201 -8.00 -63.03 41.49
N PRO A 202 -7.84 -64.31 41.19
CA PRO A 202 -8.99 -65.24 40.95
C PRO A 202 -9.92 -65.30 42.11
N THR A 203 -11.24 -65.24 41.91
CA THR A 203 -12.22 -65.38 42.98
C THR A 203 -12.49 -66.78 43.46
N ASP A 204 -12.21 -67.78 42.60
CA ASP A 204 -12.31 -69.16 42.96
C ASP A 204 -11.11 -69.62 43.80
N ARG A 205 -11.32 -70.19 44.93
CA ARG A 205 -10.33 -70.60 45.88
C ARG A 205 -9.33 -71.64 45.25
N THR A 206 -9.81 -72.52 44.37
CA THR A 206 -8.99 -73.52 43.70
C THR A 206 -8.13 -72.84 42.64
N ALA A 207 -8.65 -71.92 41.87
CA ALA A 207 -7.92 -71.18 40.93
C ALA A 207 -6.91 -70.23 41.61
N ALA A 208 -7.27 -69.61 42.71
CA ALA A 208 -6.41 -68.73 43.50
C ALA A 208 -5.23 -69.53 44.15
N ALA A 209 -5.43 -70.74 44.54
CA ALA A 209 -4.36 -71.57 45.07
C ALA A 209 -3.39 -72.08 43.98
N ASN A 210 -3.87 -72.23 42.76
CA ASN A 210 -3.03 -72.76 41.64
C ASN A 210 -2.35 -71.70 40.83
N VAL A 211 -3.06 -70.59 40.58
CA VAL A 211 -2.58 -69.50 39.71
C VAL A 211 -1.97 -68.35 40.53
N GLY A 212 -2.50 -68.13 41.75
CA GLY A 212 -2.12 -67.01 42.60
C GLY A 212 -2.64 -65.69 42.09
N SER A 213 -2.24 -64.59 42.76
CA SER A 213 -2.52 -63.22 42.33
C SER A 213 -1.45 -62.67 41.41
N SER A 214 -1.85 -62.02 40.36
CA SER A 214 -0.94 -61.37 39.42
C SER A 214 -0.84 -59.86 39.69
N ILE A 215 0.36 -59.32 39.72
CA ILE A 215 0.64 -57.90 39.92
C ILE A 215 1.14 -57.31 38.64
N TRP A 216 0.42 -56.30 38.17
CA TRP A 216 0.70 -55.58 36.94
C TRP A 216 1.17 -54.18 37.28
N ARG A 217 2.23 -53.68 36.61
CA ARG A 217 2.75 -52.32 36.76
C ARG A 217 2.38 -51.49 35.56
N PHE A 218 1.70 -50.38 35.77
CA PHE A 218 1.53 -49.36 34.72
C PHE A 218 2.81 -48.57 34.52
N ARG A 219 3.31 -48.52 33.29
CA ARG A 219 4.43 -47.71 32.89
C ARG A 219 3.92 -46.65 31.93
N MET A 220 4.04 -45.41 32.34
CA MET A 220 3.64 -44.30 31.50
C MET A 220 4.65 -44.17 30.35
N LYS A 221 4.14 -43.94 29.13
CA LYS A 221 4.95 -43.62 27.98
C LYS A 221 5.64 -42.26 28.19
N PRO A 222 6.84 -42.01 27.59
CA PRO A 222 7.46 -40.70 27.63
C PRO A 222 6.48 -39.59 27.18
N TRP A 223 6.54 -38.42 27.80
CA TRP A 223 5.61 -37.31 27.53
C TRP A 223 5.60 -36.89 26.06
N ILE A 224 6.78 -36.86 25.45
CA ILE A 224 6.96 -36.51 24.03
C ILE A 224 6.17 -37.48 23.14
N GLN A 225 6.27 -38.80 23.41
CA GLN A 225 5.56 -39.81 22.63
C GLN A 225 4.05 -39.72 22.81
N GLN A 226 3.58 -39.40 24.02
CA GLN A 226 2.15 -39.19 24.25
C GLN A 226 1.59 -37.96 23.50
N ILE A 227 2.35 -36.86 23.49
CA ILE A 227 2.01 -35.66 22.73
C ILE A 227 1.99 -35.98 21.23
N ASP A 228 2.97 -36.71 20.72
CA ASP A 228 3.05 -37.10 19.31
C ASP A 228 1.87 -38.00 18.91
N GLU A 229 1.49 -38.97 19.74
CA GLU A 229 0.32 -39.85 19.52
C GLU A 229 -1.00 -39.04 19.50
N LEU A 230 -1.14 -38.04 20.39
CA LEU A 230 -2.31 -37.14 20.39
C LEU A 230 -2.33 -36.25 19.14
N VAL A 231 -1.18 -35.77 18.69
CA VAL A 231 -1.05 -35.01 17.45
C VAL A 231 -1.39 -35.90 16.23
N GLU A 232 -0.93 -37.16 16.20
CA GLU A 232 -1.27 -38.10 15.13
C GLU A 232 -2.76 -38.48 15.11
N ALA A 233 -3.41 -38.50 16.29
CA ALA A 233 -4.84 -38.72 16.42
C ALA A 233 -5.68 -37.47 16.07
N GLY A 234 -5.06 -36.29 15.88
CA GLY A 234 -5.75 -35.04 15.61
C GLY A 234 -6.34 -34.38 16.86
N SER A 235 -6.05 -34.87 18.07
CA SER A 235 -6.53 -34.32 19.35
C SER A 235 -5.66 -33.16 19.83
N TYR A 236 -5.54 -32.10 19.00
CA TYR A 236 -4.63 -30.98 19.27
C TYR A 236 -4.93 -30.23 20.58
N LYS A 237 -6.19 -30.10 20.97
CA LYS A 237 -6.60 -29.47 22.23
C LYS A 237 -6.08 -30.23 23.44
N GLU A 238 -6.15 -31.57 23.40
CA GLU A 238 -5.65 -32.42 24.47
C GLU A 238 -4.12 -32.39 24.51
N ALA A 239 -3.47 -32.42 23.34
CA ALA A 239 -2.01 -32.33 23.25
C ALA A 239 -1.50 -30.99 23.84
N LEU A 240 -2.20 -29.86 23.60
CA LEU A 240 -1.87 -28.56 24.19
C LEU A 240 -2.13 -28.55 25.70
N ALA A 241 -3.27 -29.06 26.15
CA ALA A 241 -3.59 -29.11 27.57
C ALA A 241 -2.60 -29.99 28.34
N LEU A 242 -2.19 -31.12 27.76
CA LEU A 242 -1.13 -31.96 28.30
C LEU A 242 0.20 -31.20 28.37
N LEU A 243 0.62 -30.56 27.29
CA LEU A 243 1.87 -29.80 27.21
C LEU A 243 1.88 -28.64 28.20
N ASP A 244 0.77 -27.93 28.39
CA ASP A 244 0.64 -26.83 29.34
C ASP A 244 0.79 -27.30 30.78
N SER A 245 0.29 -28.50 31.11
CA SER A 245 0.37 -29.11 32.45
C SER A 245 1.77 -29.58 32.84
N LEU A 246 2.68 -29.71 31.88
CA LEU A 246 4.03 -30.20 32.10
C LEU A 246 5.00 -29.07 32.44
N ASP A 247 5.95 -29.32 33.32
CA ASP A 247 7.02 -28.38 33.61
C ASP A 247 7.98 -28.23 32.43
N VAL A 248 8.52 -27.01 32.21
CA VAL A 248 9.49 -26.71 31.16
C VAL A 248 10.72 -27.63 31.22
N ALA A 249 11.12 -28.07 32.42
CA ALA A 249 12.24 -28.96 32.60
C ALA A 249 12.02 -30.41 32.05
N LEU A 250 10.78 -30.78 31.80
CA LEU A 250 10.43 -32.14 31.36
C LEU A 250 10.34 -32.31 29.85
N VAL A 251 10.20 -31.20 29.11
CA VAL A 251 10.07 -31.22 27.66
C VAL A 251 11.00 -30.15 27.07
N ALA A 252 12.03 -30.60 26.38
CA ALA A 252 12.88 -29.69 25.62
C ALA A 252 12.03 -28.97 24.55
N ASP A 253 12.30 -27.66 24.34
CA ASP A 253 11.62 -26.84 23.32
C ASP A 253 10.09 -26.79 23.48
N LYS A 254 9.59 -26.75 24.73
CA LYS A 254 8.15 -26.70 25.03
C LYS A 254 7.43 -25.60 24.23
N GLU A 255 8.00 -24.41 24.15
CA GLU A 255 7.38 -23.26 23.44
C GLU A 255 7.33 -23.49 21.92
N ALA A 256 8.38 -24.03 21.33
CA ALA A 256 8.41 -24.32 19.89
C ALA A 256 7.36 -25.38 19.53
N ARG A 257 7.24 -26.42 20.37
CA ARG A 257 6.24 -27.44 20.22
C ARG A 257 4.82 -26.95 20.41
N GLN A 258 4.62 -26.09 21.39
CA GLN A 258 3.32 -25.44 21.63
C GLN A 258 2.89 -24.60 20.41
N ARG A 259 3.80 -23.81 19.83
CA ARG A 259 3.55 -23.03 18.60
C ARG A 259 3.19 -23.95 17.43
N GLN A 260 3.91 -25.05 17.26
CA GLN A 260 3.64 -26.04 16.21
C GLN A 260 2.25 -26.66 16.38
N ILE A 261 1.88 -27.15 17.57
CA ILE A 261 0.58 -27.77 17.82
C ILE A 261 -0.57 -26.75 17.66
N ARG A 262 -0.37 -25.51 18.11
CA ARG A 262 -1.35 -24.42 17.86
C ARG A 262 -1.54 -24.13 16.37
N ALA A 263 -0.46 -24.19 15.59
CA ALA A 263 -0.55 -24.03 14.14
C ALA A 263 -1.32 -25.18 13.49
N LEU A 264 -1.09 -26.42 13.93
CA LEU A 264 -1.85 -27.60 13.46
C LEU A 264 -3.32 -27.51 13.84
N GLN A 265 -3.63 -27.06 15.06
CA GLN A 265 -5.01 -26.82 15.50
C GLN A 265 -5.69 -25.75 14.64
N ALA A 266 -4.96 -24.69 14.29
CA ALA A 266 -5.48 -23.63 13.41
C ALA A 266 -5.81 -24.18 12.00
N VAL A 267 -4.97 -25.06 11.47
CA VAL A 267 -5.23 -25.73 10.18
C VAL A 267 -6.45 -26.65 10.27
N ASP A 268 -6.60 -27.39 11.37
CA ASP A 268 -7.79 -28.21 11.58
C ASP A 268 -9.06 -27.38 11.72
N ASN A 269 -9.02 -26.28 12.46
CA ASN A 269 -10.13 -25.31 12.52
C ASN A 269 -10.47 -24.78 11.11
N PHE A 270 -9.46 -24.48 10.29
CA PHE A 270 -9.64 -24.04 8.91
C PHE A 270 -10.32 -25.12 8.06
N ARG A 271 -9.90 -26.37 8.19
CA ARG A 271 -10.50 -27.54 7.53
C ARG A 271 -11.97 -27.74 7.91
N ASN A 272 -12.30 -27.47 9.17
CA ASN A 272 -13.65 -27.55 9.73
C ASN A 272 -14.49 -26.28 9.49
N ALA A 273 -14.10 -25.40 8.56
CA ALA A 273 -14.77 -24.14 8.22
C ALA A 273 -14.88 -23.10 9.36
N LYS A 274 -14.07 -23.24 10.42
CA LYS A 274 -13.93 -22.23 11.49
C LYS A 274 -12.86 -21.21 11.13
N TYR A 275 -13.09 -20.49 10.04
CA TYR A 275 -12.08 -19.61 9.43
C TYR A 275 -11.60 -18.49 10.35
N ASP A 276 -12.50 -17.90 11.15
CA ASP A 276 -12.16 -16.79 12.05
C ASP A 276 -11.18 -17.20 13.14
N GLU A 277 -11.42 -18.37 13.78
CA GLU A 277 -10.53 -18.92 14.82
C GLU A 277 -9.16 -19.28 14.22
N ALA A 278 -9.16 -19.90 13.04
CA ALA A 278 -7.94 -20.28 12.35
C ALA A 278 -7.07 -19.07 12.01
N VAL A 279 -7.67 -18.02 11.42
CA VAL A 279 -6.94 -16.83 11.01
C VAL A 279 -6.41 -16.02 12.19
N ASN A 280 -7.18 -15.92 13.28
CA ASN A 280 -6.68 -15.27 14.50
C ASN A 280 -5.45 -16.01 15.04
N ALA A 281 -5.49 -17.36 15.07
CA ALA A 281 -4.33 -18.15 15.49
C ALA A 281 -3.11 -17.99 14.54
N PHE A 282 -3.34 -17.87 13.22
CA PHE A 282 -2.25 -17.58 12.27
C PHE A 282 -1.62 -16.20 12.46
N LEU A 283 -2.42 -15.20 12.87
CA LEU A 283 -1.93 -13.86 13.19
C LEU A 283 -1.10 -13.88 14.48
N ASP A 284 -1.59 -14.57 15.52
CA ASP A 284 -0.93 -14.63 16.83
C ASP A 284 0.41 -15.41 16.78
N LEU A 285 0.50 -16.38 15.89
CA LEU A 285 1.69 -17.25 15.73
C LEU A 285 2.70 -16.72 14.71
N ASP A 286 2.46 -15.57 14.08
CA ASP A 286 3.30 -15.01 13.01
C ASP A 286 3.64 -16.04 11.91
N ILE A 287 2.61 -16.77 11.46
CA ILE A 287 2.77 -17.80 10.43
C ILE A 287 3.16 -17.15 9.09
N ASN A 288 4.07 -17.82 8.37
CA ASN A 288 4.46 -17.46 7.01
C ASN A 288 3.23 -17.27 6.11
N PRO A 289 3.03 -16.09 5.50
CA PRO A 289 1.89 -15.82 4.64
C PRO A 289 1.73 -16.80 3.47
N ALA A 290 2.84 -17.33 2.93
CA ALA A 290 2.79 -18.33 1.87
C ALA A 290 2.03 -19.59 2.31
N LYS A 291 2.25 -20.06 3.55
CA LYS A 291 1.57 -21.23 4.10
C LYS A 291 0.08 -20.97 4.30
N VAL A 292 -0.29 -19.77 4.73
CA VAL A 292 -1.71 -19.41 4.90
C VAL A 292 -2.41 -19.31 3.55
N VAL A 293 -1.78 -18.64 2.58
CA VAL A 293 -2.33 -18.52 1.22
C VAL A 293 -2.44 -19.89 0.53
N ALA A 294 -1.50 -20.81 0.78
CA ALA A 294 -1.50 -22.16 0.21
C ALA A 294 -2.72 -23.02 0.61
N LEU A 295 -3.43 -22.67 1.68
CA LEU A 295 -4.67 -23.35 2.10
C LEU A 295 -5.87 -22.99 1.21
N TYR A 296 -5.75 -21.99 0.35
CA TYR A 296 -6.84 -21.53 -0.52
C TYR A 296 -6.74 -22.15 -1.91
N PRO A 297 -7.86 -22.19 -2.66
CA PRO A 297 -7.88 -22.71 -4.02
C PRO A 297 -6.88 -21.99 -4.94
N GLU A 298 -6.50 -22.66 -6.03
CA GLU A 298 -5.55 -22.17 -7.03
C GLU A 298 -5.92 -20.78 -7.60
N THR A 299 -7.21 -20.47 -7.67
CA THR A 299 -7.69 -19.13 -8.09
C THR A 299 -7.15 -17.98 -7.24
N ILE A 300 -6.79 -18.22 -5.98
CA ILE A 300 -6.23 -17.22 -5.06
C ILE A 300 -4.75 -17.50 -4.83
N SER A 301 -4.41 -18.74 -4.46
CA SER A 301 -3.04 -19.14 -4.13
C SER A 301 -2.12 -19.27 -5.35
N GLY A 302 -2.71 -19.42 -6.55
CA GLY A 302 -1.92 -19.68 -7.76
C GLY A 302 -1.03 -20.92 -7.58
N ARG A 303 0.23 -20.80 -7.94
CA ARG A 303 1.21 -21.89 -7.83
C ARG A 303 1.49 -22.37 -6.39
N LEU A 304 1.10 -21.60 -5.36
CA LEU A 304 1.25 -21.99 -3.96
C LEU A 304 0.19 -23.02 -3.51
N ALA A 305 -0.84 -23.29 -4.31
CA ALA A 305 -1.91 -24.22 -3.98
C ALA A 305 -1.36 -25.59 -3.51
N ILE A 306 -1.91 -26.08 -2.40
CA ILE A 306 -1.59 -27.41 -1.84
C ILE A 306 -2.88 -28.19 -1.65
N PRO A 307 -2.91 -29.49 -2.03
CA PRO A 307 -4.06 -30.33 -1.77
C PRO A 307 -4.42 -30.40 -0.29
N GLN A 308 -5.70 -30.54 0.02
CA GLN A 308 -6.21 -30.56 1.40
C GLN A 308 -5.60 -31.66 2.27
N ASP A 309 -5.22 -32.77 1.67
CA ASP A 309 -4.60 -33.89 2.36
C ASP A 309 -3.20 -33.55 2.90
N ASP A 310 -2.49 -32.63 2.24
CA ASP A 310 -1.13 -32.25 2.61
C ASP A 310 -1.06 -31.02 3.53
N TRP A 311 -2.19 -30.42 3.89
CA TRP A 311 -2.20 -29.22 4.75
C TRP A 311 -1.56 -29.44 6.10
N ILE A 312 -1.84 -30.61 6.74
CA ILE A 312 -1.27 -30.98 8.04
C ILE A 312 0.24 -31.12 7.94
N SER A 313 0.73 -31.81 6.89
CA SER A 313 2.17 -31.98 6.67
C SER A 313 2.92 -30.70 6.40
N LEU A 314 2.27 -29.70 5.76
CA LEU A 314 2.83 -28.34 5.50
C LEU A 314 3.22 -27.62 6.80
N TYR A 315 2.47 -27.85 7.87
CA TYR A 315 2.73 -27.24 9.19
C TYR A 315 3.52 -28.16 10.14
N GLY A 316 4.17 -29.21 9.59
CA GLY A 316 5.02 -30.10 10.36
C GLY A 316 4.27 -31.21 11.12
N GLY A 317 3.03 -31.48 10.74
CA GLY A 317 2.26 -32.62 11.25
C GLY A 317 2.57 -33.94 10.53
N PRO A 318 1.96 -35.03 10.98
CA PRO A 318 2.16 -36.36 10.40
C PRO A 318 1.67 -36.41 8.95
N LYS A 319 2.41 -37.12 8.10
CA LYS A 319 1.96 -37.35 6.72
C LYS A 319 0.73 -38.25 6.70
N PRO A 320 -0.26 -38.01 5.84
CA PRO A 320 -1.41 -38.87 5.71
C PRO A 320 -0.94 -40.29 5.37
N LYS A 321 -1.38 -41.28 6.17
CA LYS A 321 -1.13 -42.71 5.87
C LYS A 321 -1.90 -43.01 4.59
N VAL A 322 -1.17 -43.18 3.49
CA VAL A 322 -1.74 -43.67 2.22
C VAL A 322 -2.30 -45.05 2.51
N PRO A 323 -3.60 -45.31 2.34
CA PRO A 323 -4.13 -46.67 2.50
C PRO A 323 -3.44 -47.54 1.46
N GLU A 324 -2.66 -48.53 1.91
CA GLU A 324 -2.11 -49.55 1.03
C GLU A 324 -3.27 -50.21 0.28
N ARG A 325 -3.36 -49.93 -1.01
CA ARG A 325 -4.24 -50.66 -1.91
C ARG A 325 -3.78 -52.13 -1.85
N PRO A 326 -4.68 -53.06 -1.55
CA PRO A 326 -4.30 -54.47 -1.64
C PRO A 326 -3.81 -54.79 -3.04
N ALA A 327 -2.64 -55.33 -3.12
CA ALA A 327 -1.97 -55.73 -4.35
C ALA A 327 -2.88 -56.62 -5.20
N THR A 328 -3.36 -56.12 -6.31
CA THR A 328 -4.04 -56.93 -7.33
C THR A 328 -2.96 -57.71 -8.11
N PRO A 329 -3.10 -59.02 -8.28
CA PRO A 329 -2.06 -59.83 -8.97
C PRO A 329 -2.01 -59.46 -10.44
N GLN A 330 -0.80 -59.26 -10.95
CA GLN A 330 -0.48 -59.03 -12.35
C GLN A 330 -0.88 -60.24 -13.21
N PRO A 331 -1.48 -60.02 -14.39
CA PRO A 331 -1.45 -60.98 -15.44
C PRO A 331 -0.29 -60.69 -16.41
N THR A 332 0.49 -61.68 -16.62
CA THR A 332 1.59 -61.83 -17.57
C THR A 332 1.21 -61.48 -19.01
N ALA A 333 2.15 -60.80 -19.70
CA ALA A 333 2.11 -60.54 -21.15
C ALA A 333 2.23 -61.80 -22.03
N PRO A 334 1.83 -61.74 -23.30
CA PRO A 334 2.86 -61.72 -24.35
C PRO A 334 2.60 -60.85 -25.60
N VAL A 335 3.67 -60.15 -25.97
CA VAL A 335 4.36 -60.06 -27.31
C VAL A 335 3.57 -60.05 -28.62
N ARG A 336 3.69 -58.99 -29.39
CA ARG A 336 4.13 -58.80 -30.79
C ARG A 336 3.31 -57.79 -31.60
N SER A 337 4.08 -56.84 -32.10
CA SER A 337 3.75 -55.93 -33.24
C SER A 337 3.67 -56.69 -34.58
N PRO A 338 3.19 -56.19 -35.72
CA PRO A 338 3.72 -54.98 -36.40
C PRO A 338 2.71 -54.10 -37.18
N LYS A 339 3.23 -52.93 -37.61
CA LYS A 339 2.73 -51.95 -38.60
C LYS A 339 2.61 -52.55 -40.04
N PRO A 340 2.18 -51.86 -41.12
CA PRO A 340 1.68 -50.44 -41.34
C PRO A 340 0.51 -50.34 -42.38
N GLY A 341 0.06 -49.12 -42.68
CA GLY A 341 -0.57 -48.82 -43.99
C GLY A 341 -1.72 -47.82 -43.99
N ASP A 342 -1.41 -46.68 -44.56
CA ASP A 342 -2.19 -45.82 -45.45
C ASP A 342 -3.47 -45.06 -45.00
N SER A 343 -3.33 -43.74 -45.17
CA SER A 343 -4.35 -42.70 -45.36
C SER A 343 -5.11 -42.91 -46.71
N PRO A 344 -6.16 -42.16 -47.14
CA PRO A 344 -6.69 -40.87 -46.72
C PRO A 344 -8.25 -40.73 -46.83
N GLY A 345 -8.79 -39.60 -46.39
CA GLY A 345 -10.13 -39.18 -46.79
C GLY A 345 -10.85 -38.16 -45.88
N THR A 346 -10.71 -36.89 -46.18
CA THR A 346 -11.68 -35.79 -45.87
C THR A 346 -12.94 -35.98 -46.80
N PRO A 347 -14.07 -35.25 -46.59
CA PRO A 347 -14.51 -34.19 -45.68
C PRO A 347 -15.95 -34.29 -45.18
N LYS A 348 -16.43 -33.41 -44.30
CA LYS A 348 -17.62 -32.56 -44.42
C LYS A 348 -18.06 -31.94 -43.08
N SER A 349 -18.05 -30.63 -43.12
CA SER A 349 -18.90 -29.62 -42.51
C SER A 349 -20.20 -30.06 -41.80
N VAL A 350 -20.43 -29.56 -40.56
CA VAL A 350 -21.77 -29.18 -40.05
C VAL A 350 -21.63 -28.02 -39.02
N GLU A 351 -22.21 -26.90 -39.41
CA GLU A 351 -22.97 -25.88 -38.70
C GLU A 351 -22.61 -25.45 -37.27
N SER A 352 -22.32 -24.16 -37.19
CA SER A 352 -22.32 -23.32 -35.99
C SER A 352 -23.74 -22.95 -35.58
N PRO A 353 -24.06 -22.85 -34.27
CA PRO A 353 -25.24 -22.10 -33.80
C PRO A 353 -24.89 -20.64 -33.43
N PRO A 354 -25.89 -19.74 -33.35
CA PRO A 354 -25.77 -18.31 -33.61
C PRO A 354 -25.20 -17.51 -32.45
N ARG A 355 -24.42 -16.48 -32.79
CA ARG A 355 -23.94 -15.38 -31.99
C ARG A 355 -25.08 -14.65 -31.30
N ALA A 356 -24.94 -14.49 -29.95
CA ALA A 356 -25.63 -13.46 -29.17
C ALA A 356 -24.91 -12.10 -29.34
N PRO A 357 -25.61 -10.97 -29.33
CA PRO A 357 -25.01 -9.67 -29.64
C PRO A 357 -24.15 -9.15 -28.46
N THR A 358 -22.92 -8.79 -28.78
CA THR A 358 -22.04 -8.01 -27.93
C THR A 358 -22.60 -6.60 -27.72
N PRO A 359 -22.67 -6.07 -26.51
CA PRO A 359 -22.86 -4.64 -26.34
C PRO A 359 -21.53 -3.94 -26.63
N GLN A 360 -21.50 -3.15 -27.69
CA GLN A 360 -20.47 -2.15 -27.94
C GLN A 360 -20.56 -1.07 -26.84
N GLY A 361 -19.84 -1.26 -25.76
CA GLY A 361 -19.54 -0.22 -24.80
C GLY A 361 -18.27 0.50 -25.27
N SER A 362 -18.42 1.75 -25.71
CA SER A 362 -17.30 2.61 -26.07
C SER A 362 -16.29 2.68 -24.93
N ILE A 363 -15.01 2.45 -25.24
CA ILE A 363 -13.85 2.58 -24.33
C ILE A 363 -13.76 4.00 -23.74
N ARG A 364 -14.38 4.97 -24.41
CA ARG A 364 -14.52 6.37 -24.01
C ARG A 364 -15.08 6.57 -22.59
N GLY A 365 -16.05 5.74 -22.15
CA GLY A 365 -16.61 5.81 -20.80
C GLY A 365 -15.67 5.28 -19.72
N VAL A 366 -14.83 4.31 -20.06
CA VAL A 366 -13.98 3.62 -19.10
C VAL A 366 -12.68 4.39 -18.83
N LEU A 367 -12.07 4.97 -19.88
CA LEU A 367 -10.84 5.76 -19.72
C LEU A 367 -11.09 7.14 -19.11
N LYS A 368 -12.23 7.79 -19.48
CA LYS A 368 -12.57 9.12 -19.00
C LYS A 368 -12.99 9.13 -17.52
N SER A 369 -13.79 8.15 -17.09
CA SER A 369 -14.16 8.01 -15.67
C SER A 369 -12.98 7.70 -14.75
N GLY A 370 -11.94 7.06 -15.28
CA GLY A 370 -10.75 6.69 -14.52
C GLY A 370 -9.75 7.81 -14.34
N LEU A 371 -9.62 8.68 -15.33
CA LEU A 371 -8.72 9.83 -15.24
C LEU A 371 -9.32 10.98 -14.42
N GLU A 372 -10.63 11.19 -14.50
CA GLU A 372 -11.33 12.16 -13.64
C GLU A 372 -11.35 11.75 -12.17
N SER A 373 -11.37 10.45 -11.86
CA SER A 373 -11.28 9.96 -10.47
C SER A 373 -9.89 10.12 -9.85
N ILE A 374 -8.83 10.31 -10.65
CA ILE A 374 -7.49 10.62 -10.18
C ILE A 374 -7.40 12.06 -9.64
N VAL A 375 -8.18 12.97 -10.22
CA VAL A 375 -8.23 14.38 -9.79
C VAL A 375 -9.15 14.56 -8.57
N ALA A 376 -10.20 13.71 -8.43
CA ALA A 376 -11.16 13.80 -7.34
C ALA A 376 -10.72 13.10 -6.05
N ALA A 377 -9.80 12.14 -6.11
CA ALA A 377 -9.34 11.38 -4.94
C ALA A 377 -8.37 12.13 -4.01
N ALA A 378 -8.03 13.39 -4.33
CA ALA A 378 -7.22 14.26 -3.47
C ALA A 378 -8.05 15.20 -2.58
N LYS A 379 -9.37 15.18 -2.69
CA LYS A 379 -10.28 15.95 -1.82
C LYS A 379 -11.56 15.15 -1.61
N ASP A 380 -11.86 14.88 -0.36
CA ASP A 380 -13.07 14.36 0.26
C ASP A 380 -13.03 12.88 0.70
N ASP A 381 -12.41 12.67 1.86
CA ASP A 381 -12.94 11.78 2.89
C ASP A 381 -14.11 12.52 3.55
N ASP A 382 -15.33 12.14 3.21
CA ASP A 382 -16.46 12.03 4.14
C ASP A 382 -17.78 11.84 3.38
N ALA A 383 -18.57 10.86 3.91
CA ALA A 383 -20.00 10.72 3.75
C ALA A 383 -20.57 10.23 2.40
N ALA A 384 -20.96 8.95 2.39
CA ALA A 384 -22.34 8.58 2.04
C ALA A 384 -22.66 7.13 2.42
N SER A 385 -23.16 6.95 3.62
CA SER A 385 -24.02 5.84 4.00
C SER A 385 -25.36 5.96 3.28
N ILE A 386 -25.70 5.03 2.40
CA ILE A 386 -27.08 4.81 1.98
C ILE A 386 -27.42 3.32 2.18
N ARG A 387 -28.29 3.13 3.15
CA ARG A 387 -29.00 1.90 3.47
C ARG A 387 -29.78 1.40 2.26
N SER A 388 -29.50 0.18 1.82
CA SER A 388 -30.50 -0.68 1.23
C SER A 388 -30.54 -2.01 1.99
N VAL A 389 -31.59 -2.18 2.76
CA VAL A 389 -31.94 -3.42 3.44
C VAL A 389 -32.34 -4.44 2.36
N ARG A 390 -31.38 -5.25 1.93
CA ARG A 390 -31.63 -6.55 1.32
C ARG A 390 -31.06 -7.60 2.27
N ARG A 391 -31.90 -8.53 2.74
CA ARG A 391 -31.48 -9.74 3.44
C ARG A 391 -30.35 -10.38 2.65
N PRO A 392 -29.18 -10.61 3.26
CA PRO A 392 -28.10 -11.28 2.56
C PRO A 392 -28.53 -12.71 2.24
N PRO A 393 -28.30 -13.23 1.02
CA PRO A 393 -28.29 -14.67 0.78
C PRO A 393 -27.25 -15.27 1.75
N LYS A 394 -27.50 -16.52 2.21
CA LYS A 394 -26.52 -17.26 3.03
C LYS A 394 -25.17 -17.17 2.32
N PRO A 395 -24.14 -16.60 2.94
CA PRO A 395 -22.84 -16.50 2.29
C PRO A 395 -22.34 -17.93 2.04
N ASP A 396 -22.02 -18.24 0.79
CA ASP A 396 -21.32 -19.47 0.45
C ASP A 396 -20.06 -19.52 1.29
N ASN A 397 -19.77 -20.66 1.89
CA ASN A 397 -18.61 -20.87 2.76
C ASN A 397 -17.29 -20.37 2.11
N PHE A 398 -17.23 -20.42 0.80
CA PHE A 398 -16.11 -19.92 0.01
C PHE A 398 -15.97 -18.38 0.10
N HIS A 399 -17.04 -17.61 -0.09
CA HIS A 399 -16.98 -16.15 0.05
C HIS A 399 -16.58 -15.72 1.46
N ARG A 400 -17.11 -16.39 2.48
CA ARG A 400 -16.72 -16.14 3.86
C ARG A 400 -15.23 -16.44 4.10
N SER A 401 -14.70 -17.51 3.54
CA SER A 401 -13.27 -17.83 3.66
C SER A 401 -12.39 -16.74 3.03
N ILE A 402 -12.80 -16.18 1.87
CA ILE A 402 -12.07 -15.09 1.22
C ILE A 402 -12.13 -13.81 2.04
N GLU A 403 -13.27 -13.46 2.62
CA GLU A 403 -13.39 -12.29 3.49
C GLU A 403 -12.47 -12.36 4.72
N VAL A 404 -12.38 -13.55 5.32
CA VAL A 404 -11.46 -13.78 6.43
C VAL A 404 -10.00 -13.71 5.98
N LEU A 405 -9.68 -14.22 4.77
CA LEU A 405 -8.36 -14.07 4.17
C LEU A 405 -8.02 -12.59 3.94
N MET A 406 -8.96 -11.83 3.37
CA MET A 406 -8.74 -10.39 3.14
C MET A 406 -8.44 -9.66 4.45
N ARG A 407 -9.13 -10.03 5.56
CA ARG A 407 -8.84 -9.48 6.89
C ARG A 407 -7.41 -9.81 7.33
N TYR A 408 -6.98 -11.07 7.17
CA TYR A 408 -5.60 -11.50 7.47
C TYR A 408 -4.56 -10.70 6.67
N LEU A 409 -4.74 -10.65 5.34
CA LEU A 409 -3.81 -9.98 4.44
C LEU A 409 -3.78 -8.46 4.67
N SER A 410 -4.96 -7.86 4.95
CA SER A 410 -5.05 -6.42 5.26
C SER A 410 -4.42 -6.04 6.60
N ASP A 411 -4.39 -6.96 7.59
CA ASP A 411 -3.64 -6.74 8.84
C ASP A 411 -2.12 -6.87 8.64
N ARG A 412 -1.69 -7.86 7.84
CA ARG A 412 -0.25 -8.09 7.59
C ARG A 412 0.38 -7.02 6.71
N ARG A 413 -0.34 -6.53 5.72
CA ARG A 413 0.16 -5.58 4.73
C ARG A 413 0.81 -4.31 5.35
N PRO A 414 0.13 -3.52 6.20
CA PRO A 414 0.72 -2.33 6.79
C PRO A 414 1.90 -2.64 7.71
N LYS A 415 1.87 -3.79 8.41
CA LYS A 415 2.96 -4.23 9.29
C LYS A 415 4.23 -4.54 8.50
N ILE A 416 4.09 -5.25 7.38
CA ILE A 416 5.21 -5.57 6.47
C ILE A 416 5.71 -4.29 5.78
N ALA A 417 4.81 -3.42 5.31
CA ALA A 417 5.19 -2.14 4.72
C ALA A 417 5.96 -1.24 5.69
N GLY A 418 5.53 -1.21 6.97
CA GLY A 418 6.24 -0.49 8.04
C GLY A 418 7.63 -1.07 8.32
N ALA A 419 7.77 -2.39 8.28
CA ALA A 419 9.07 -3.05 8.43
C ALA A 419 10.01 -2.75 7.23
N LEU A 420 9.50 -2.79 6.00
CA LEU A 420 10.26 -2.44 4.79
C LEU A 420 10.68 -0.97 4.76
N ALA A 421 9.81 -0.08 5.25
CA ALA A 421 10.13 1.35 5.33
C ALA A 421 11.34 1.65 6.24
N GLN A 422 11.58 0.84 7.27
CA GLN A 422 12.78 0.96 8.12
C GLN A 422 14.08 0.68 7.35
N PHE A 423 14.01 -0.13 6.31
CA PHE A 423 15.14 -0.43 5.41
C PHE A 423 15.18 0.48 4.18
N HIS A 424 14.32 1.52 4.11
CA HIS A 424 14.15 2.40 2.95
C HIS A 424 13.83 1.68 1.62
N ILE A 425 13.19 0.52 1.70
CA ILE A 425 12.79 -0.27 0.54
C ILE A 425 11.36 0.09 0.16
N THR A 426 11.17 0.57 -1.08
CA THR A 426 9.88 0.97 -1.62
C THR A 426 9.39 0.01 -2.70
N SER A 427 8.08 -0.05 -2.92
CA SER A 427 7.49 -0.92 -3.95
C SER A 427 7.94 -0.56 -5.38
N SER A 428 8.36 0.67 -5.61
CA SER A 428 8.90 1.09 -6.91
C SER A 428 10.23 0.42 -7.29
N GLN A 429 10.99 -0.06 -6.30
CA GLN A 429 12.26 -0.78 -6.50
C GLN A 429 12.05 -2.29 -6.74
N SER A 430 10.82 -2.77 -6.72
CA SER A 430 10.53 -4.21 -6.85
C SER A 430 10.96 -4.80 -8.21
N HIS A 431 11.14 -3.97 -9.25
CA HIS A 431 11.64 -4.40 -10.56
C HIS A 431 13.13 -4.72 -10.56
N GLU A 432 13.88 -4.19 -9.59
CA GLU A 432 15.31 -4.48 -9.38
C GLU A 432 15.52 -5.75 -8.56
N MET A 433 14.45 -6.25 -7.92
CA MET A 433 14.51 -7.42 -7.04
C MET A 433 14.12 -8.70 -7.79
N PRO A 434 14.61 -9.87 -7.33
CA PRO A 434 14.26 -11.13 -7.95
C PRO A 434 12.75 -11.34 -8.02
N ILE A 435 12.25 -11.71 -9.18
CA ILE A 435 10.84 -11.94 -9.45
C ILE A 435 10.31 -13.08 -8.56
N LEU A 436 9.13 -12.93 -7.97
CA LEU A 436 8.50 -13.96 -7.13
C LEU A 436 8.38 -15.29 -7.89
N SER A 437 8.03 -15.24 -9.17
CA SER A 437 7.91 -16.41 -10.04
C SER A 437 9.22 -17.17 -10.27
N ALA A 438 10.38 -16.54 -10.09
CA ALA A 438 11.67 -17.21 -10.21
C ALA A 438 12.07 -18.02 -8.96
N THR A 439 11.42 -17.77 -7.82
CA THR A 439 11.68 -18.53 -6.58
C THR A 439 10.85 -19.81 -6.56
N SER A 440 11.42 -20.94 -6.11
CA SER A 440 10.68 -22.18 -6.05
C SER A 440 9.52 -22.12 -5.05
N LYS A 441 8.48 -22.93 -5.25
CA LYS A 441 7.36 -23.06 -4.32
C LYS A 441 7.84 -23.52 -2.94
N GLU A 442 8.76 -24.45 -2.92
CA GLU A 442 9.33 -25.05 -1.72
C GLU A 442 10.07 -24.00 -0.89
N ASP A 443 10.86 -23.13 -1.53
CA ASP A 443 11.60 -22.07 -0.84
C ASP A 443 10.66 -21.04 -0.21
N LEU A 444 9.58 -20.67 -0.91
CA LEU A 444 8.58 -19.75 -0.38
C LEU A 444 7.84 -20.34 0.84
N LEU A 445 7.54 -21.62 0.81
CA LEU A 445 6.89 -22.31 1.93
C LEU A 445 7.88 -22.61 3.07
N ALA A 446 9.17 -22.68 2.79
CA ALA A 446 10.23 -22.89 3.80
C ALA A 446 10.60 -21.60 4.56
N LEU A 447 10.16 -20.41 4.12
CA LEU A 447 10.41 -19.17 4.83
C LEU A 447 9.98 -19.27 6.30
N PRO A 448 10.73 -18.62 7.23
CA PRO A 448 10.52 -18.82 8.66
C PRO A 448 9.17 -18.26 9.15
N ASN A 449 8.59 -18.95 10.16
CA ASN A 449 7.48 -18.46 10.93
C ASN A 449 8.05 -17.61 12.09
N ALA A 450 8.28 -16.34 11.86
CA ALA A 450 8.93 -15.47 12.82
C ALA A 450 8.27 -14.07 12.83
N PRO A 451 8.38 -13.33 13.93
CA PRO A 451 7.91 -11.94 13.96
C PRO A 451 8.68 -11.11 12.94
N LEU A 452 8.02 -10.10 12.36
CA LEU A 452 8.57 -9.30 11.27
C LEU A 452 9.93 -8.64 11.60
N SER A 453 10.20 -8.38 12.88
CA SER A 453 11.47 -7.83 13.34
C SER A 453 12.66 -8.79 13.25
N ALA A 454 12.41 -10.09 13.12
CA ALA A 454 13.45 -11.12 13.03
C ALA A 454 13.71 -11.57 11.58
N LEU A 455 12.96 -11.04 10.61
CA LEU A 455 13.07 -11.39 9.20
C LEU A 455 14.10 -10.51 8.49
N THR A 456 14.76 -11.10 7.50
CA THR A 456 15.66 -10.37 6.60
C THR A 456 14.87 -9.47 5.64
N PRO A 457 15.48 -8.40 5.10
CA PRO A 457 14.82 -7.55 4.12
C PRO A 457 14.29 -8.30 2.89
N GLU A 458 15.03 -9.33 2.43
CA GLU A 458 14.62 -10.16 1.31
C GLU A 458 13.37 -10.98 1.63
N GLU A 459 13.31 -11.62 2.80
CA GLU A 459 12.14 -12.37 3.28
C GLU A 459 10.92 -11.44 3.43
N LEU A 460 11.12 -10.22 3.93
CA LEU A 460 10.05 -9.22 4.04
C LEU A 460 9.49 -8.82 2.68
N VAL A 461 10.35 -8.63 1.67
CA VAL A 461 9.91 -8.34 0.30
C VAL A 461 9.10 -9.52 -0.26
N ARG A 462 9.56 -10.77 -0.04
CA ARG A 462 8.81 -11.96 -0.46
C ARG A 462 7.44 -12.03 0.21
N PHE A 463 7.36 -11.74 1.50
CA PHE A 463 6.08 -11.69 2.19
C PHE A 463 5.17 -10.59 1.65
N ALA A 464 5.71 -9.41 1.34
CA ALA A 464 4.95 -8.33 0.74
C ALA A 464 4.39 -8.72 -0.63
N GLN A 465 5.20 -9.35 -1.48
CA GLN A 465 4.78 -9.82 -2.80
C GLN A 465 3.66 -10.86 -2.70
N ILE A 466 3.80 -11.86 -1.81
CA ILE A 466 2.78 -12.89 -1.59
C ILE A 466 1.48 -12.29 -1.07
N VAL A 467 1.57 -11.45 -0.04
CA VAL A 467 0.40 -10.82 0.61
C VAL A 467 -0.37 -9.96 -0.38
N ASP A 468 0.31 -9.09 -1.12
CA ASP A 468 -0.35 -8.17 -2.04
C ASP A 468 -0.89 -8.89 -3.29
N THR A 469 -0.19 -9.92 -3.80
CA THR A 469 -0.69 -10.72 -4.93
C THR A 469 -1.92 -11.54 -4.54
N ALA A 470 -1.93 -12.16 -3.36
CA ALA A 470 -3.08 -12.88 -2.85
C ALA A 470 -4.25 -11.93 -2.54
N LEU A 471 -3.96 -10.75 -2.00
CA LEU A 471 -4.96 -9.71 -1.75
C LEU A 471 -5.57 -9.19 -3.05
N PHE A 472 -4.74 -8.99 -4.07
CA PHE A 472 -5.19 -8.61 -5.42
C PHE A 472 -6.18 -9.64 -5.98
N LYS A 473 -5.81 -10.93 -5.97
CA LYS A 473 -6.68 -12.02 -6.44
C LYS A 473 -7.98 -12.10 -5.63
N SER A 474 -7.90 -11.88 -4.31
CA SER A 474 -9.09 -11.85 -3.44
C SER A 474 -10.01 -10.66 -3.75
N TYR A 475 -9.46 -9.46 -3.99
CA TYR A 475 -10.22 -8.29 -4.39
C TYR A 475 -10.85 -8.45 -5.78
N LEU A 476 -10.15 -9.08 -6.71
CA LEU A 476 -10.67 -9.37 -8.05
C LEU A 476 -11.95 -10.21 -8.01
N LEU A 477 -12.06 -11.11 -7.02
CA LEU A 477 -13.22 -11.99 -6.83
C LEU A 477 -14.36 -11.33 -6.05
N VAL A 478 -14.07 -10.58 -4.98
CA VAL A 478 -15.08 -10.11 -4.02
C VAL A 478 -15.30 -8.59 -4.08
N ARG A 479 -14.24 -7.79 -4.23
CA ARG A 479 -14.29 -6.31 -4.14
C ARG A 479 -13.46 -5.64 -5.24
N PRO A 480 -13.87 -5.71 -6.51
CA PRO A 480 -13.07 -5.20 -7.63
C PRO A 480 -12.80 -3.68 -7.57
N GLY A 481 -13.60 -2.90 -6.83
CA GLY A 481 -13.36 -1.46 -6.66
C GLY A 481 -12.10 -1.11 -5.87
N LEU A 482 -11.52 -2.05 -5.11
CA LEU A 482 -10.30 -1.82 -4.32
C LEU A 482 -9.01 -2.18 -5.06
N LEU A 483 -9.10 -2.62 -6.32
CA LEU A 483 -7.92 -2.99 -7.13
C LEU A 483 -7.02 -1.81 -7.46
N GLY A 484 -7.59 -0.67 -7.84
CA GLY A 484 -6.84 0.51 -8.24
C GLY A 484 -5.84 1.01 -7.18
N PRO A 485 -6.26 1.26 -5.94
CA PRO A 485 -5.34 1.62 -4.85
C PRO A 485 -4.26 0.58 -4.59
N LEU A 486 -4.60 -0.72 -4.66
CA LEU A 486 -3.63 -1.80 -4.45
C LEU A 486 -2.59 -1.84 -5.58
N CYS A 487 -3.00 -1.68 -6.84
CA CYS A 487 -2.09 -1.65 -7.98
C CYS A 487 -1.10 -0.46 -7.93
N ARG A 488 -1.52 0.69 -7.38
CA ARG A 488 -0.65 1.87 -7.28
C ARG A 488 0.51 1.70 -6.32
N VAL A 489 0.27 1.11 -5.15
CA VAL A 489 1.23 1.11 -4.03
C VAL A 489 1.62 -0.30 -3.59
N GLY A 490 0.94 -1.33 -4.10
CA GLY A 490 1.14 -2.71 -3.68
C GLY A 490 2.43 -3.35 -4.20
N TRP A 491 2.81 -4.46 -3.59
CA TRP A 491 3.94 -5.32 -3.97
C TRP A 491 3.52 -6.48 -4.88
N CYS A 492 2.40 -6.36 -5.60
CA CYS A 492 1.87 -7.41 -6.45
C CYS A 492 2.91 -7.91 -7.48
N GLU A 493 2.94 -9.19 -7.75
CA GLU A 493 3.74 -9.75 -8.83
C GLU A 493 3.18 -9.33 -10.18
N VAL A 494 4.02 -8.64 -10.96
CA VAL A 494 3.57 -7.99 -12.20
C VAL A 494 3.10 -9.00 -13.23
N SER A 495 3.83 -10.10 -13.43
CA SER A 495 3.52 -11.10 -14.45
C SER A 495 2.16 -11.78 -14.22
N GLU A 496 1.87 -12.20 -13.00
CA GLU A 496 0.61 -12.85 -12.64
C GLU A 496 -0.58 -11.89 -12.70
N VAL A 497 -0.36 -10.65 -12.22
CA VAL A 497 -1.41 -9.62 -12.16
C VAL A 497 -1.73 -9.07 -13.54
N GLU A 498 -0.71 -8.89 -14.39
CA GLU A 498 -0.86 -8.41 -15.78
C GLU A 498 -1.74 -9.36 -16.59
N GLU A 499 -1.50 -10.67 -16.49
CA GLU A 499 -2.28 -11.69 -17.19
C GLU A 499 -3.75 -11.64 -16.78
N LEU A 500 -4.03 -11.63 -15.47
CA LEU A 500 -5.39 -11.56 -14.93
C LEU A 500 -6.13 -10.26 -15.27
N LEU A 501 -5.41 -9.13 -15.27
CA LEU A 501 -5.99 -7.83 -15.66
C LEU A 501 -6.30 -7.79 -17.17
N ARG A 502 -5.43 -8.39 -18.00
CA ARG A 502 -5.62 -8.48 -19.46
C ARG A 502 -6.81 -9.37 -19.80
N GLU A 503 -6.95 -10.52 -19.14
CA GLU A 503 -8.12 -11.41 -19.30
C GLU A 503 -9.45 -10.74 -18.95
N ARG A 504 -9.42 -9.83 -17.97
CA ARG A 504 -10.61 -9.11 -17.49
C ARG A 504 -10.79 -7.74 -18.13
N GLU A 505 -9.96 -7.39 -19.13
CA GLU A 505 -9.96 -6.08 -19.82
C GLU A 505 -9.85 -4.88 -18.88
N LYS A 506 -9.16 -5.04 -17.74
CA LYS A 506 -8.96 -4.02 -16.69
C LYS A 506 -7.70 -3.17 -16.99
N TYR A 507 -7.70 -2.47 -18.11
CA TYR A 507 -6.54 -1.72 -18.59
C TYR A 507 -6.15 -0.55 -17.69
N GLN A 508 -7.11 0.06 -17.02
CA GLN A 508 -6.87 1.17 -16.11
C GLN A 508 -6.04 0.73 -14.89
N GLU A 509 -6.42 -0.36 -14.26
CA GLU A 509 -5.70 -0.94 -13.14
C GLU A 509 -4.31 -1.42 -13.56
N MET A 510 -4.15 -1.83 -14.83
CA MET A 510 -2.85 -2.20 -15.40
C MET A 510 -1.94 -0.98 -15.56
N ILE A 511 -2.47 0.17 -15.99
CA ILE A 511 -1.72 1.43 -16.03
C ILE A 511 -1.30 1.85 -14.63
N TYR A 512 -2.18 1.71 -13.62
CA TYR A 512 -1.83 1.98 -12.23
C TYR A 512 -0.72 1.08 -11.72
N LEU A 513 -0.75 -0.20 -12.08
CA LEU A 513 0.29 -1.16 -11.72
C LEU A 513 1.65 -0.75 -12.31
N TYR A 514 1.71 -0.43 -13.60
CA TYR A 514 2.94 -0.02 -14.27
C TYR A 514 3.48 1.30 -13.71
N ASN A 515 2.59 2.27 -13.45
CA ASN A 515 2.98 3.54 -12.85
C ASN A 515 3.56 3.35 -11.44
N GLY A 516 2.90 2.57 -10.59
CA GLY A 516 3.39 2.27 -9.24
C GLY A 516 4.74 1.54 -9.22
N ARG A 517 5.10 0.85 -10.31
CA ARG A 517 6.37 0.14 -10.49
C ARG A 517 7.41 0.92 -11.29
N LYS A 518 7.13 2.15 -11.66
CA LYS A 518 7.97 2.97 -12.56
C LYS A 518 8.28 2.31 -13.91
N MET A 519 7.41 1.42 -14.36
CA MET A 519 7.51 0.75 -15.67
C MET A 519 6.79 1.58 -16.74
N HIS A 520 7.20 2.83 -16.90
CA HIS A 520 6.50 3.83 -17.71
C HIS A 520 6.44 3.46 -19.19
N ASP A 521 7.47 2.80 -19.71
CA ASP A 521 7.49 2.34 -21.12
C ASP A 521 6.38 1.35 -21.43
N ARG A 522 6.09 0.42 -20.49
CA ARG A 522 4.98 -0.52 -20.64
C ARG A 522 3.63 0.16 -20.53
N ALA A 523 3.50 1.14 -19.63
CA ALA A 523 2.27 1.92 -19.50
C ALA A 523 1.98 2.70 -20.79
N LEU A 524 2.99 3.38 -21.33
CA LEU A 524 2.88 4.19 -22.55
C LEU A 524 2.66 3.33 -23.78
N SER A 525 3.33 2.17 -23.89
CA SER A 525 3.08 1.22 -24.97
C SER A 525 1.65 0.66 -24.93
N LEU A 526 1.12 0.37 -23.75
CA LEU A 526 -0.28 -0.05 -23.59
C LEU A 526 -1.26 1.06 -23.97
N LEU A 527 -1.02 2.31 -23.52
CA LEU A 527 -1.83 3.47 -23.92
C LEU A 527 -1.82 3.66 -25.42
N ARG A 528 -0.67 3.49 -26.07
CA ARG A 528 -0.56 3.53 -27.55
C ARG A 528 -1.38 2.43 -28.21
N GLN A 529 -1.31 1.18 -27.73
CA GLN A 529 -2.13 0.08 -28.27
C GLN A 529 -3.64 0.33 -28.09
N LEU A 530 -4.03 0.93 -26.96
CA LEU A 530 -5.43 1.28 -26.73
C LEU A 530 -5.90 2.44 -27.63
N SER A 531 -5.01 3.40 -27.87
CA SER A 531 -5.29 4.56 -28.73
C SER A 531 -5.54 4.20 -30.20
N GLU A 532 -4.99 3.10 -30.70
CA GLU A 532 -5.22 2.62 -32.07
C GLU A 532 -6.69 2.24 -32.32
N LYS A 533 -7.47 2.01 -31.26
CA LYS A 533 -8.90 1.67 -31.34
C LYS A 533 -9.81 2.90 -31.37
N GLU A 534 -9.28 4.07 -31.04
CA GLU A 534 -10.04 5.33 -30.98
C GLU A 534 -9.93 6.10 -32.29
N THR A 535 -11.03 6.75 -32.66
CA THR A 535 -11.13 7.51 -33.94
C THR A 535 -10.96 9.01 -33.74
N ASP A 536 -11.27 9.54 -32.57
CA ASP A 536 -11.10 10.96 -32.24
C ASP A 536 -9.65 11.22 -31.78
N GLU A 537 -8.99 12.23 -32.36
CA GLU A 537 -7.59 12.57 -32.04
C GLU A 537 -7.37 12.93 -30.56
N ARG A 538 -8.31 13.64 -29.95
CA ARG A 538 -8.20 13.98 -28.53
C ARG A 538 -8.37 12.76 -27.62
N ASP A 539 -9.32 11.88 -27.92
CA ASP A 539 -9.52 10.65 -27.16
C ASP A 539 -8.36 9.65 -27.40
N LYS A 540 -7.72 9.72 -28.58
CA LYS A 540 -6.55 8.93 -28.95
C LYS A 540 -5.29 9.35 -28.21
N LEU A 541 -5.00 10.64 -28.18
CA LEU A 541 -3.73 11.17 -27.66
C LEU A 541 -3.82 11.63 -26.21
N GLY A 542 -5.00 12.11 -25.76
CA GLY A 542 -5.22 12.68 -24.43
C GLY A 542 -4.75 11.84 -23.26
N PRO A 543 -5.05 10.53 -23.19
CA PRO A 543 -4.57 9.68 -22.10
C PRO A 543 -3.04 9.58 -22.03
N THR A 544 -2.37 9.52 -23.19
CA THR A 544 -0.89 9.49 -23.25
C THR A 544 -0.30 10.84 -22.84
N VAL A 545 -0.86 11.94 -23.31
CA VAL A 545 -0.44 13.30 -22.93
C VAL A 545 -0.60 13.49 -21.42
N SER A 546 -1.78 13.17 -20.86
CA SER A 546 -2.03 13.31 -19.42
C SER A 546 -1.12 12.41 -18.58
N TYR A 547 -0.69 11.26 -19.10
CA TYR A 547 0.28 10.41 -18.44
C TYR A 547 1.68 11.03 -18.46
N LEU A 548 2.12 11.57 -19.61
CA LEU A 548 3.41 12.20 -19.78
C LEU A 548 3.55 13.48 -18.95
N GLN A 549 2.49 14.28 -18.81
CA GLN A 549 2.44 15.48 -17.98
C GLN A 549 2.71 15.21 -16.49
N ARG A 550 2.48 13.98 -16.02
CA ARG A 550 2.67 13.57 -14.61
C ARG A 550 3.99 12.89 -14.36
N LEU A 551 4.76 12.64 -15.39
CA LEU A 551 6.08 12.05 -15.24
C LEU A 551 7.10 13.07 -14.73
N GLY A 552 7.90 12.65 -13.74
CA GLY A 552 8.95 13.47 -13.17
C GLY A 552 10.14 13.70 -14.12
N PRO A 553 10.98 14.68 -13.80
CA PRO A 553 12.17 15.00 -14.59
C PRO A 553 13.18 13.86 -14.68
N GLU A 554 13.13 12.89 -13.75
CA GLU A 554 13.94 11.67 -13.79
C GLU A 554 13.65 10.78 -15.01
N HIS A 555 12.45 10.90 -15.60
CA HIS A 555 11.99 10.11 -16.76
C HIS A 555 11.98 10.89 -18.06
N ILE A 556 12.81 11.94 -18.16
CA ILE A 556 12.80 12.88 -19.29
C ILE A 556 13.06 12.20 -20.65
N TYR A 557 13.90 11.16 -20.69
CA TYR A 557 14.16 10.42 -21.92
C TYR A 557 12.92 9.68 -22.43
N GLN A 558 12.14 9.10 -21.52
CA GLN A 558 10.89 8.42 -21.85
C GLN A 558 9.83 9.42 -22.31
N ILE A 559 9.77 10.60 -21.67
CA ILE A 559 8.91 11.70 -22.12
C ILE A 559 9.26 12.08 -23.55
N PHE A 560 10.53 12.27 -23.88
CA PHE A 560 10.97 12.64 -25.22
C PHE A 560 10.70 11.56 -26.26
N GLU A 561 10.92 10.29 -25.94
CA GLU A 561 10.70 9.18 -26.85
C GLU A 561 9.22 9.05 -27.23
N HIS A 562 8.33 9.08 -26.24
CA HIS A 562 6.91 8.90 -26.48
C HIS A 562 6.22 10.17 -26.97
N SER A 563 6.72 11.37 -26.64
CA SER A 563 6.19 12.62 -27.17
C SER A 563 6.41 12.78 -28.68
N ARG A 564 7.50 12.19 -29.24
CA ARG A 564 7.73 12.17 -30.70
C ARG A 564 6.53 11.58 -31.46
N TRP A 565 6.03 10.45 -30.96
CA TRP A 565 4.84 9.82 -31.56
C TRP A 565 3.60 10.74 -31.49
N VAL A 566 3.43 11.47 -30.39
CA VAL A 566 2.33 12.43 -30.25
C VAL A 566 2.50 13.58 -31.22
N PHE A 567 3.72 14.13 -31.39
CA PHE A 567 4.01 15.20 -32.36
C PHE A 567 3.79 14.80 -33.82
N GLU A 568 3.98 13.52 -34.16
CA GLU A 568 3.71 13.00 -35.50
C GLU A 568 2.21 13.02 -35.85
N HIS A 569 1.34 12.97 -34.83
CA HIS A 569 -0.11 12.96 -35.02
C HIS A 569 -0.73 14.35 -34.89
N ASN A 570 -0.45 15.06 -33.81
CA ASN A 570 -0.98 16.39 -33.57
C ASN A 570 0.00 17.24 -32.75
N ARG A 571 0.45 18.35 -33.33
CA ARG A 571 1.45 19.23 -32.74
C ARG A 571 0.93 20.02 -31.55
N ASP A 572 -0.33 20.49 -31.61
CA ASP A 572 -0.90 21.34 -30.57
C ASP A 572 -1.14 20.53 -29.28
N ILE A 573 -1.70 19.33 -29.42
CA ILE A 573 -1.91 18.41 -28.28
C ILE A 573 -0.58 17.94 -27.69
N ALA A 574 0.43 17.70 -28.52
CA ALA A 574 1.77 17.33 -28.05
C ALA A 574 2.46 18.44 -27.26
N PHE A 575 2.22 19.71 -27.66
CA PHE A 575 2.78 20.85 -26.98
C PHE A 575 2.27 21.00 -25.54
N GLU A 576 1.04 20.56 -25.27
CA GLU A 576 0.45 20.56 -23.92
C GLU A 576 1.29 19.73 -22.91
N ILE A 577 2.11 18.78 -23.39
CA ILE A 577 2.98 17.97 -22.51
C ILE A 577 4.01 18.86 -21.80
N PHE A 578 4.55 19.85 -22.51
CA PHE A 578 5.64 20.70 -22.01
C PHE A 578 5.17 22.01 -21.37
N THR A 579 3.88 22.36 -21.55
CA THR A 579 3.28 23.55 -20.97
C THR A 579 2.46 23.25 -19.71
N SER A 580 2.42 22.00 -19.29
CA SER A 580 1.69 21.57 -18.08
C SER A 580 2.27 22.20 -16.81
N GLU A 581 1.36 22.53 -15.88
CA GLU A 581 1.73 23.02 -14.55
C GLU A 581 1.87 21.90 -13.50
N GLU A 582 1.51 20.66 -13.86
CA GLU A 582 1.53 19.54 -12.90
C GLU A 582 2.96 19.18 -12.45
N VAL A 583 3.91 19.14 -13.39
CA VAL A 583 5.31 18.82 -13.12
C VAL A 583 6.22 19.74 -13.91
N GLU A 584 7.13 20.43 -13.24
CA GLU A 584 8.11 21.30 -13.90
C GLU A 584 9.26 20.47 -14.47
N LEU A 585 9.36 20.43 -15.80
CA LEU A 585 10.45 19.78 -16.50
C LEU A 585 11.68 20.69 -16.61
N PRO A 586 12.91 20.16 -16.69
CA PRO A 586 14.11 20.96 -16.88
C PRO A 586 14.08 21.65 -18.24
N LYS A 587 14.09 22.98 -18.23
CA LYS A 587 13.83 23.84 -19.39
C LYS A 587 14.86 23.62 -20.52
N GLN A 588 16.14 23.47 -20.18
CA GLN A 588 17.22 23.33 -21.18
C GLN A 588 17.11 22.06 -22.02
N PRO A 589 16.98 20.83 -21.42
CA PRO A 589 16.79 19.62 -22.20
C PRO A 589 15.53 19.63 -23.07
N VAL A 590 14.44 20.25 -22.58
CA VAL A 590 13.19 20.38 -23.35
C VAL A 590 13.39 21.27 -24.56
N THR A 591 14.07 22.40 -24.42
CA THR A 591 14.40 23.28 -25.55
C THR A 591 15.29 22.59 -26.57
N ASP A 592 16.29 21.80 -26.11
CA ASP A 592 17.18 21.05 -26.99
C ASP A 592 16.43 19.96 -27.77
N PHE A 593 15.48 19.30 -27.12
CA PHE A 593 14.65 18.29 -27.76
C PHE A 593 13.71 18.91 -28.81
N LEU A 594 13.01 20.00 -28.44
CA LEU A 594 12.08 20.67 -29.37
C LEU A 594 12.81 21.28 -30.57
N GLU A 595 14.03 21.83 -30.39
CA GLU A 595 14.84 22.36 -31.48
C GLU A 595 15.25 21.28 -32.49
N GLN A 596 15.49 20.03 -32.00
CA GLN A 596 15.78 18.89 -32.87
C GLN A 596 14.57 18.44 -33.70
N LEU A 597 13.36 18.60 -33.15
CA LEU A 597 12.13 18.26 -33.85
C LEU A 597 11.74 19.35 -34.87
N ASP A 598 11.53 20.56 -34.41
CA ASP A 598 11.18 21.72 -35.25
C ASP A 598 11.57 23.01 -34.54
N PRO A 599 12.40 23.84 -35.17
CA PRO A 599 12.79 25.14 -34.63
C PRO A 599 11.59 26.06 -34.28
N ALA A 600 10.46 25.89 -34.98
CA ALA A 600 9.25 26.67 -34.70
C ALA A 600 8.60 26.29 -33.36
N LEU A 601 8.58 24.99 -33.04
CA LEU A 601 8.07 24.51 -31.73
C LEU A 601 8.96 24.97 -30.58
N CYS A 602 10.28 24.95 -30.79
CA CYS A 602 11.22 25.44 -29.80
C CYS A 602 11.02 26.95 -29.55
N ALA A 603 10.83 27.74 -30.62
CA ALA A 603 10.55 29.16 -30.48
C ALA A 603 9.24 29.40 -29.68
N GLN A 604 8.18 28.68 -30.00
CA GLN A 604 6.91 28.76 -29.30
C GLN A 604 7.04 28.39 -27.81
N TYR A 605 7.85 27.40 -27.50
CA TYR A 605 8.09 27.00 -26.10
C TYR A 605 8.88 28.07 -25.33
N ILE A 606 9.88 28.66 -25.96
CA ILE A 606 10.65 29.73 -25.30
C ILE A 606 9.79 31.01 -25.16
N GLU A 607 8.91 31.34 -26.16
CA GLU A 607 7.91 32.40 -26.03
C GLU A 607 7.04 32.17 -24.79
N TYR A 608 6.51 30.94 -24.63
CA TYR A 608 5.72 30.56 -23.45
C TYR A 608 6.50 30.75 -22.14
N LEU A 609 7.77 30.33 -22.10
CA LEU A 609 8.63 30.50 -20.91
C LEU A 609 8.84 31.99 -20.56
N ILE A 610 9.02 32.86 -21.55
CA ILE A 610 9.27 34.28 -21.34
C ILE A 610 7.98 35.01 -20.95
N ASP A 611 6.88 34.76 -21.67
CA ASP A 611 5.64 35.53 -21.51
C ASP A 611 4.80 35.05 -20.32
N GLU A 612 4.62 33.73 -20.15
CA GLU A 612 3.75 33.19 -19.10
C GLU A 612 4.51 32.78 -17.82
N ARG A 613 5.72 32.25 -17.97
CA ARG A 613 6.55 31.85 -16.82
C ARG A 613 7.52 32.94 -16.35
N ALA A 614 7.51 34.11 -17.00
CA ALA A 614 8.35 35.26 -16.69
C ALA A 614 9.86 34.90 -16.56
N GLU A 615 10.35 34.04 -17.45
CA GLU A 615 11.74 33.61 -17.44
C GLU A 615 12.65 34.79 -17.80
N THR A 616 13.69 35.01 -17.00
CA THR A 616 14.57 36.19 -17.11
C THR A 616 15.99 35.83 -17.55
N SER A 617 16.27 34.55 -17.78
CA SER A 617 17.60 34.08 -18.19
C SER A 617 17.98 34.60 -19.56
N GLN A 618 19.17 35.14 -19.67
CA GLN A 618 19.73 35.66 -20.93
C GLN A 618 19.86 34.56 -22.00
N ASP A 619 20.20 33.34 -21.59
CA ASP A 619 20.43 32.22 -22.51
C ASP A 619 19.19 31.87 -23.34
N PHE A 620 18.00 31.87 -22.73
CA PHE A 620 16.74 31.62 -23.44
C PHE A 620 16.37 32.78 -24.39
N HIS A 621 16.64 34.04 -23.99
CA HIS A 621 16.42 35.19 -24.84
C HIS A 621 17.36 35.18 -26.05
N ASP A 622 18.63 34.87 -25.83
CA ASP A 622 19.61 34.71 -26.92
C ASP A 622 19.19 33.60 -27.89
N ARG A 623 18.80 32.47 -27.36
CA ARG A 623 18.35 31.33 -28.17
C ARG A 623 17.10 31.62 -28.98
N LEU A 624 16.11 32.33 -28.39
CA LEU A 624 14.92 32.74 -29.13
C LEU A 624 15.24 33.67 -30.28
N ALA A 625 16.12 34.68 -30.05
CA ALA A 625 16.57 35.57 -31.10
C ALA A 625 17.30 34.84 -32.24
N GLU A 626 18.18 33.88 -31.90
CA GLU A 626 18.84 33.03 -32.86
C GLU A 626 17.88 32.14 -33.65
N LEU A 627 16.86 31.56 -32.98
CA LEU A 627 15.85 30.74 -33.65
C LEU A 627 15.05 31.54 -34.66
N TYR A 628 14.57 32.74 -34.30
CA TYR A 628 13.87 33.62 -35.25
C TYR A 628 14.74 33.99 -36.43
N LEU A 629 16.03 34.28 -36.18
CA LEU A 629 16.99 34.56 -37.23
C LEU A 629 17.18 33.36 -38.17
N ARG A 630 17.37 32.16 -37.61
CA ARG A 630 17.50 30.93 -38.40
C ARG A 630 16.24 30.64 -39.22
N MET A 631 15.07 30.82 -38.62
CA MET A 631 13.78 30.62 -39.29
C MET A 631 13.62 31.62 -40.45
N THR A 632 14.00 32.90 -40.26
CA THR A 632 13.96 33.92 -41.30
C THR A 632 14.91 33.55 -42.47
N ILE A 633 16.13 33.10 -42.17
CA ILE A 633 17.09 32.68 -43.18
C ILE A 633 16.63 31.41 -43.91
N ALA A 634 16.06 30.45 -43.18
CA ALA A 634 15.54 29.21 -43.74
C ALA A 634 14.33 29.45 -44.66
N ALA A 635 13.38 30.34 -44.27
CA ALA A 635 12.27 30.75 -45.09
C ALA A 635 12.76 31.44 -46.40
N LYS A 636 13.77 32.29 -46.33
CA LYS A 636 14.42 32.89 -47.51
C LYS A 636 15.01 31.84 -48.45
N LYS A 637 15.69 30.81 -47.90
CA LYS A 637 16.26 29.72 -48.70
C LYS A 637 15.22 28.86 -49.36
N ARG A 638 14.02 28.70 -48.75
CA ARG A 638 12.92 27.97 -49.29
C ARG A 638 12.05 28.75 -50.30
N GLY A 639 12.26 30.08 -50.37
CA GLY A 639 11.46 30.96 -51.20
C GLY A 639 10.06 31.25 -50.62
N ASP A 640 9.87 31.04 -49.34
CA ASP A 640 8.60 31.33 -48.62
C ASP A 640 8.65 32.78 -48.11
N ASP A 641 8.09 33.70 -48.89
CA ASP A 641 8.13 35.14 -48.59
C ASP A 641 7.19 35.51 -47.42
N ASP A 642 6.08 34.78 -47.23
CA ASP A 642 5.16 35.04 -46.13
C ASP A 642 5.67 34.50 -44.80
N GLY A 643 6.18 33.30 -44.73
CA GLY A 643 6.85 32.75 -43.56
C GLY A 643 8.09 33.57 -43.14
N ARG A 644 8.82 34.13 -44.16
CA ARG A 644 9.92 35.03 -43.91
C ARG A 644 9.46 36.35 -43.27
N LYS A 645 8.38 36.96 -43.75
CA LYS A 645 7.85 38.20 -43.18
C LYS A 645 7.39 38.01 -41.74
N GLU A 646 6.72 36.89 -41.49
CA GLU A 646 6.24 36.53 -40.14
C GLU A 646 7.42 36.34 -39.17
N ALA A 647 8.38 35.46 -39.50
CA ALA A 647 9.53 35.21 -38.66
C ALA A 647 10.40 36.45 -38.44
N TYR A 648 10.56 37.29 -39.49
CA TYR A 648 11.29 38.53 -39.36
C TYR A 648 10.51 39.59 -38.53
N GLY A 649 9.19 39.62 -38.65
CA GLY A 649 8.32 40.48 -37.82
C GLY A 649 8.43 40.14 -36.34
N LYS A 650 8.43 38.82 -36.00
CA LYS A 650 8.63 38.33 -34.63
C LYS A 650 10.02 38.71 -34.11
N LEU A 651 11.07 38.53 -34.93
CA LEU A 651 12.43 38.91 -34.56
C LEU A 651 12.51 40.43 -34.26
N LEU A 652 11.96 41.29 -35.13
CA LEU A 652 11.97 42.75 -34.92
C LEU A 652 11.18 43.14 -33.67
N GLN A 653 10.02 42.57 -33.47
CA GLN A 653 9.22 42.81 -32.27
C GLN A 653 10.01 42.44 -31.02
N PHE A 654 10.61 41.24 -30.99
CA PHE A 654 11.38 40.76 -29.87
C PHE A 654 12.59 41.66 -29.55
N ILE A 655 13.41 42.02 -30.58
CA ILE A 655 14.57 42.86 -30.37
C ILE A 655 14.20 44.25 -29.88
N ASN A 656 13.01 44.79 -30.26
CA ASN A 656 12.56 46.09 -29.83
C ASN A 656 11.99 46.10 -28.41
N THR A 657 11.32 45.00 -28.00
CA THR A 657 10.63 44.95 -26.69
C THR A 657 11.55 44.53 -25.56
N THR A 658 12.49 43.62 -25.81
CA THR A 658 13.34 43.00 -24.79
C THR A 658 14.79 43.54 -24.85
N GLU A 659 15.38 43.70 -23.66
CA GLU A 659 16.81 44.14 -23.53
C GLU A 659 17.71 43.06 -22.98
N ARG A 660 17.16 41.87 -22.71
CA ARG A 660 17.80 40.78 -21.97
C ARG A 660 18.55 39.77 -22.83
N TYR A 661 18.89 40.16 -24.06
CA TYR A 661 19.66 39.31 -24.97
C TYR A 661 21.02 39.91 -25.26
N SER A 662 21.99 39.12 -25.73
CA SER A 662 23.31 39.55 -26.14
C SER A 662 23.25 40.15 -27.53
N ALA A 663 23.21 41.51 -27.61
CA ALA A 663 23.13 42.26 -28.86
C ALA A 663 24.38 42.02 -29.75
N ASP A 664 25.60 41.89 -29.14
CA ASP A 664 26.86 41.63 -29.87
C ASP A 664 26.83 40.28 -30.58
N ARG A 665 26.40 39.22 -29.88
CA ARG A 665 26.29 37.88 -30.41
C ARG A 665 25.29 37.82 -31.57
N LEU A 666 24.12 38.38 -31.38
CA LEU A 666 23.09 38.41 -32.42
C LEU A 666 23.51 39.22 -33.63
N PHE A 667 24.19 40.36 -33.42
CA PHE A 667 24.72 41.17 -34.50
C PHE A 667 25.74 40.45 -35.34
N GLY A 668 26.64 39.65 -34.72
CA GLY A 668 27.61 38.80 -35.40
C GLY A 668 27.03 37.69 -36.27
N LEU A 669 25.80 37.24 -35.96
CA LEU A 669 25.13 36.19 -36.70
C LEU A 669 24.28 36.72 -37.88
N LEU A 670 24.01 38.04 -37.93
CA LEU A 670 23.22 38.64 -39.02
C LEU A 670 23.97 38.61 -40.38
N PRO A 671 23.29 38.25 -41.46
CA PRO A 671 23.86 38.28 -42.80
C PRO A 671 24.26 39.71 -43.19
N SER A 672 25.42 39.88 -43.91
CA SER A 672 25.97 41.20 -44.20
C SER A 672 25.11 42.07 -45.10
N GLU A 673 24.34 41.48 -46.00
CA GLU A 673 23.59 42.20 -47.04
C GLU A 673 22.09 42.13 -46.93
N ASP A 674 21.60 41.71 -45.76
CA ASP A 674 20.13 41.52 -45.51
C ASP A 674 19.78 41.96 -44.08
N LEU A 675 18.47 42.07 -43.79
CA LEU A 675 17.92 42.33 -42.47
C LEU A 675 18.42 43.67 -41.87
N PHE A 676 18.49 44.68 -42.69
CA PHE A 676 19.05 46.00 -42.30
C PHE A 676 18.31 46.66 -41.12
N GLU A 677 17.01 46.44 -40.98
CA GLU A 677 16.25 47.02 -39.85
C GLU A 677 16.69 46.41 -38.53
N ALA A 678 16.86 45.07 -38.49
CA ALA A 678 17.35 44.39 -37.28
C ALA A 678 18.80 44.85 -36.97
N LYS A 679 19.66 45.02 -37.99
CA LYS A 679 21.01 45.59 -37.78
C LYS A 679 20.96 46.95 -37.15
N ALA A 680 20.10 47.83 -37.65
CA ALA A 680 20.00 49.20 -37.14
C ALA A 680 19.56 49.21 -35.66
N VAL A 681 18.59 48.33 -35.29
CA VAL A 681 18.13 48.20 -33.90
C VAL A 681 19.25 47.70 -33.00
N LEU A 682 19.96 46.64 -33.42
CA LEU A 682 21.07 46.09 -32.65
C LEU A 682 22.24 47.06 -32.50
N LEU A 683 22.64 47.76 -33.56
CA LEU A 683 23.64 48.81 -33.46
C LEU A 683 23.24 49.90 -32.46
N GLY A 684 21.95 50.21 -32.43
CA GLY A 684 21.40 51.13 -31.44
C GLY A 684 21.53 50.64 -30.01
N ARG A 685 21.29 49.34 -29.78
CA ARG A 685 21.46 48.68 -28.46
C ARG A 685 22.92 48.63 -28.03
N LEU A 686 23.82 48.45 -28.98
CA LEU A 686 25.29 48.45 -28.76
C LEU A 686 25.86 49.89 -28.55
N GLY A 687 25.02 50.91 -28.58
CA GLY A 687 25.44 52.28 -28.41
C GLY A 687 26.12 52.89 -29.64
N ARG A 688 26.19 52.15 -30.79
CA ARG A 688 26.75 52.59 -32.06
C ARG A 688 25.70 53.33 -32.87
N HIS A 689 25.25 54.49 -32.32
CA HIS A 689 24.17 55.26 -32.89
C HIS A 689 24.47 55.81 -34.29
N ASP A 690 25.73 56.17 -34.55
CA ASP A 690 26.19 56.69 -35.84
C ASP A 690 25.97 55.65 -36.95
N SER A 691 26.45 54.43 -36.71
CA SER A 691 26.29 53.31 -37.65
C SER A 691 24.83 52.89 -37.82
N ALA A 692 24.01 52.95 -36.74
CA ALA A 692 22.59 52.65 -36.82
C ALA A 692 21.85 53.63 -37.71
N LEU A 693 22.13 54.91 -37.57
CA LEU A 693 21.56 56.00 -38.39
C LEU A 693 22.02 55.93 -39.85
N GLU A 694 23.29 55.57 -40.14
CA GLU A 694 23.75 55.29 -41.50
C GLU A 694 22.93 54.14 -42.15
N VAL A 695 22.65 53.05 -41.42
CA VAL A 695 21.83 51.98 -41.97
C VAL A 695 20.38 52.41 -42.24
N TYR A 696 19.76 53.20 -41.37
CA TYR A 696 18.44 53.75 -41.64
C TYR A 696 18.42 54.74 -42.83
N ALA A 697 19.43 55.62 -42.91
CA ALA A 697 19.46 56.64 -43.92
C ALA A 697 19.91 56.10 -45.32
N TYR A 698 20.91 55.22 -45.37
CA TYR A 698 21.54 54.83 -46.63
C TYR A 698 21.09 53.50 -47.21
N ARG A 699 20.75 52.51 -46.31
CA ARG A 699 20.36 51.19 -46.76
C ARG A 699 18.83 51.00 -46.79
N LEU A 700 18.16 51.52 -45.80
CA LEU A 700 16.71 51.42 -45.71
C LEU A 700 15.99 52.56 -46.40
N GLN A 701 16.67 53.73 -46.47
CA GLN A 701 16.12 54.98 -46.98
C GLN A 701 14.78 55.38 -46.31
N ASP A 702 14.61 54.97 -45.03
CA ASP A 702 13.42 55.24 -44.22
C ASP A 702 13.76 56.37 -43.21
N PHE A 703 13.53 57.59 -43.65
CA PHE A 703 13.82 58.78 -42.85
C PHE A 703 12.88 58.92 -41.65
N GLN A 704 11.68 58.41 -41.74
CA GLN A 704 10.74 58.41 -40.64
C GLN A 704 11.21 57.50 -39.49
N LYS A 705 11.60 56.27 -39.76
CA LYS A 705 12.13 55.35 -38.75
C LYS A 705 13.44 55.87 -38.14
N ALA A 706 14.27 56.53 -38.93
CA ALA A 706 15.48 57.21 -38.42
C ALA A 706 15.14 58.31 -37.41
N GLU A 707 14.11 59.15 -37.72
CA GLU A 707 13.62 60.17 -36.82
C GLU A 707 12.98 59.57 -35.55
N GLU A 708 12.14 58.52 -35.66
CA GLU A 708 11.56 57.82 -34.52
C GLU A 708 12.63 57.18 -33.65
N TYR A 709 13.66 56.60 -34.23
CA TYR A 709 14.80 56.13 -33.51
C TYR A 709 15.47 57.23 -32.70
N CYS A 710 15.72 58.40 -33.30
CA CYS A 710 16.26 59.56 -32.58
C CYS A 710 15.35 59.98 -31.44
N LYS A 711 14.02 60.04 -31.65
CA LYS A 711 13.06 60.38 -30.59
C LYS A 711 13.11 59.46 -29.40
N ARG A 712 13.28 58.16 -29.66
CA ARG A 712 13.34 57.09 -28.63
C ARG A 712 14.65 57.16 -27.83
N VAL A 713 15.78 57.40 -28.49
CA VAL A 713 17.11 57.35 -27.88
C VAL A 713 17.47 58.67 -27.20
N TYR A 714 16.89 59.79 -27.66
CA TYR A 714 17.20 61.12 -27.15
C TYR A 714 16.86 61.24 -25.64
N LYS A 715 17.90 61.55 -24.86
CA LYS A 715 17.77 61.93 -23.43
C LYS A 715 18.52 63.27 -23.24
N PRO A 716 17.86 64.29 -22.66
CA PRO A 716 18.55 65.56 -22.41
C PRO A 716 19.64 65.35 -21.36
N ASN A 717 20.79 66.06 -21.55
CA ASN A 717 21.96 65.99 -20.65
C ASN A 717 22.62 64.59 -20.55
N SER A 718 22.54 63.79 -21.58
CA SER A 718 23.21 62.50 -21.72
C SER A 718 24.08 62.46 -22.96
N PRO A 719 24.99 61.47 -23.09
CA PRO A 719 25.77 61.32 -24.34
C PRO A 719 24.90 61.20 -25.59
N THR A 720 23.65 60.73 -25.42
CA THR A 720 22.68 60.56 -26.52
C THR A 720 21.92 61.85 -26.88
N SER A 721 22.18 62.93 -26.19
CA SER A 721 21.56 64.25 -26.53
C SER A 721 21.94 64.75 -27.91
N SER A 722 23.09 64.33 -28.48
CA SER A 722 23.58 64.70 -29.81
C SER A 722 23.02 63.81 -30.94
N VAL A 723 22.17 62.81 -30.67
CA VAL A 723 21.70 61.86 -31.67
C VAL A 723 21.00 62.51 -32.87
N PHE A 724 20.22 63.56 -32.68
CA PHE A 724 19.65 64.36 -33.79
C PHE A 724 20.73 65.09 -34.62
N LEU A 725 21.77 65.57 -33.97
CA LEU A 725 22.91 66.19 -34.64
C LEU A 725 23.68 65.13 -35.44
N THR A 726 23.85 63.93 -34.91
CA THR A 726 24.46 62.83 -35.62
C THR A 726 23.64 62.42 -36.84
N LEU A 727 22.30 62.35 -36.75
CA LEU A 727 21.45 62.10 -37.91
C LEU A 727 21.58 63.16 -38.95
N LEU A 728 21.61 64.46 -38.53
CA LEU A 728 21.83 65.56 -39.43
C LEU A 728 23.19 65.48 -40.12
N ARG A 729 24.25 65.11 -39.39
CA ARG A 729 25.59 64.92 -39.94
C ARG A 729 25.58 63.79 -40.98
N THR A 730 24.89 62.67 -40.71
CA THR A 730 24.74 61.58 -41.68
C THR A 730 24.06 62.03 -42.97
N TYR A 731 23.06 62.94 -42.90
CA TYR A 731 22.41 63.49 -44.10
C TYR A 731 23.25 64.46 -44.85
N LEU A 732 23.98 65.33 -44.18
CA LEU A 732 24.69 66.45 -44.78
C LEU A 732 26.12 66.16 -45.18
N LEU A 733 26.76 65.24 -44.51
CA LEU A 733 28.13 64.73 -44.78
C LEU A 733 28.09 63.24 -45.14
N PRO A 734 27.59 62.93 -46.34
CA PRO A 734 27.39 61.52 -46.70
C PRO A 734 28.74 60.79 -46.86
N GLY A 735 28.86 59.59 -46.29
CA GLY A 735 30.02 58.74 -46.45
C GLY A 735 30.12 58.13 -47.87
N PRO A 736 31.19 57.37 -48.17
CA PRO A 736 31.45 56.87 -49.51
C PRO A 736 30.40 55.88 -50.07
N SER A 737 29.56 55.33 -49.23
CA SER A 737 28.44 54.42 -49.62
C SER A 737 27.09 55.12 -49.69
N ALA A 738 27.02 56.39 -49.63
CA ALA A 738 25.78 57.16 -49.52
C ALA A 738 25.10 57.41 -50.88
N PRO A 739 23.75 57.55 -50.88
CA PRO A 739 23.01 58.12 -52.01
C PRO A 739 23.47 59.55 -52.27
N THR A 740 23.14 60.08 -53.44
CA THR A 740 23.56 61.45 -53.88
C THR A 740 23.16 62.50 -52.81
N ALA A 741 24.10 63.36 -52.44
CA ALA A 741 23.90 64.42 -51.41
C ALA A 741 22.64 65.27 -51.67
N ALA A 742 22.26 65.42 -52.92
CA ALA A 742 21.08 66.18 -53.35
C ALA A 742 19.77 65.48 -52.86
N ALA A 743 19.73 64.18 -52.79
CA ALA A 743 18.53 63.40 -52.31
C ALA A 743 18.36 63.43 -50.77
N LEU A 744 19.44 63.74 -50.04
CA LEU A 744 19.42 63.76 -48.55
C LEU A 744 19.18 65.21 -48.00
N LEU A 745 19.25 66.25 -48.85
CA LEU A 745 19.04 67.60 -48.41
C LEU A 745 17.61 67.93 -47.97
N PRO A 746 16.53 67.47 -48.66
CA PRO A 746 15.14 67.70 -48.22
C PRO A 746 14.82 67.12 -46.85
N PRO A 747 15.14 65.82 -46.55
CA PRO A 747 14.92 65.23 -45.22
C PRO A 747 15.78 65.87 -44.14
N ALA A 748 16.96 66.37 -44.46
CA ALA A 748 17.82 67.18 -43.54
C ALA A 748 17.15 68.47 -43.10
N LEU A 749 16.62 69.23 -44.07
CA LEU A 749 15.92 70.47 -43.80
C LEU A 749 14.60 70.31 -43.04
N ASP A 750 13.90 69.26 -43.33
CA ASP A 750 12.70 68.79 -42.60
C ASP A 750 13.03 68.42 -41.16
N LEU A 751 14.06 67.68 -40.90
CA LEU A 751 14.57 67.34 -39.57
C LEU A 751 14.92 68.57 -38.74
N ILE A 752 15.63 69.54 -39.37
CA ILE A 752 15.98 70.81 -38.71
C ILE A 752 14.75 71.59 -38.32
N SER A 753 13.74 71.70 -39.22
CA SER A 753 12.52 72.39 -38.95
C SER A 753 11.67 71.78 -37.83
N ARG A 754 11.58 70.43 -37.74
CA ARG A 754 10.76 69.74 -36.75
C ARG A 754 11.40 69.62 -35.37
N HIS A 755 12.76 69.49 -35.34
CA HIS A 755 13.50 69.24 -34.10
C HIS A 755 14.44 70.36 -33.66
N SER A 756 14.20 71.53 -34.10
CA SER A 756 15.00 72.74 -33.78
C SER A 756 15.35 72.89 -32.28
N PRO A 757 14.48 72.58 -31.27
CA PRO A 757 14.82 72.67 -29.84
C PRO A 757 15.82 71.63 -29.34
N ARG A 758 16.04 70.57 -30.13
CA ARG A 758 16.87 69.41 -29.73
C ARG A 758 18.25 69.44 -30.44
N LEU A 759 18.44 70.37 -31.36
CA LEU A 759 19.64 70.51 -32.11
C LEU A 759 20.51 71.62 -31.49
N ASP A 760 21.81 71.43 -31.41
CA ASP A 760 22.75 72.47 -31.04
C ASP A 760 22.84 73.51 -32.17
N PRO A 761 22.49 74.75 -31.91
CA PRO A 761 22.41 75.79 -32.93
C PRO A 761 23.77 76.03 -33.66
N VAL A 762 24.87 76.05 -32.91
CA VAL A 762 26.20 76.30 -33.47
C VAL A 762 26.69 75.15 -34.37
N ALA A 763 26.63 73.92 -33.83
CA ALA A 763 27.05 72.76 -34.59
C ALA A 763 26.17 72.53 -35.84
N THR A 764 24.85 72.75 -35.74
CA THR A 764 23.90 72.65 -36.86
C THR A 764 24.25 73.62 -37.98
N LEU A 765 24.54 74.93 -37.67
CA LEU A 765 24.94 75.92 -38.67
C LEU A 765 26.27 75.58 -39.32
N GLN A 766 27.22 74.99 -38.61
CA GLN A 766 28.53 74.60 -39.18
C GLN A 766 28.42 73.46 -40.18
N LEU A 767 27.34 72.64 -40.03
CA LEU A 767 27.13 71.49 -40.92
C LEU A 767 26.37 71.85 -42.19
N LEU A 768 25.71 72.94 -42.24
CA LEU A 768 24.89 73.38 -43.40
C LEU A 768 25.75 73.59 -44.65
N PRO A 769 25.35 73.02 -45.78
CA PRO A 769 26.01 73.27 -47.03
C PRO A 769 25.90 74.81 -47.41
N PRO A 770 26.89 75.37 -48.10
CA PRO A 770 26.90 76.81 -48.41
C PRO A 770 25.78 77.33 -49.35
N LEU A 771 25.04 76.43 -49.98
CA LEU A 771 23.91 76.70 -50.86
C LEU A 771 22.54 76.72 -50.14
N VAL A 772 22.46 76.46 -48.87
CA VAL A 772 21.20 76.49 -48.06
C VAL A 772 20.89 77.99 -47.79
N THR A 773 19.65 78.44 -48.11
CA THR A 773 19.27 79.81 -47.87
C THR A 773 18.80 79.99 -46.41
N ALA A 774 18.96 81.23 -45.88
CA ALA A 774 18.41 81.52 -44.54
C ALA A 774 16.91 81.38 -44.46
N GLN A 775 16.19 81.39 -45.57
CA GLN A 775 14.75 81.11 -45.65
C GLN A 775 14.40 79.68 -45.33
N ASP A 776 15.22 78.69 -45.80
CA ASP A 776 15.02 77.28 -45.59
C ASP A 776 15.16 76.88 -44.12
N VAL A 777 16.02 77.55 -43.38
CA VAL A 777 16.27 77.37 -41.95
C VAL A 777 15.65 78.37 -41.01
N ARG A 778 14.72 79.23 -41.54
CA ARG A 778 14.12 80.35 -40.80
C ARG A 778 13.44 79.91 -39.51
N ALA A 779 12.70 78.81 -39.55
CA ALA A 779 11.99 78.23 -38.35
C ALA A 779 12.99 77.82 -37.25
N PHE A 780 14.06 77.22 -37.61
CA PHE A 780 15.16 76.82 -36.73
C PHE A 780 15.86 78.03 -36.10
N LEU A 781 16.22 79.04 -36.90
CA LEU A 781 16.87 80.29 -36.43
C LEU A 781 15.99 81.05 -35.44
N LEU A 782 14.70 81.11 -35.70
CA LEU A 782 13.75 81.79 -34.80
C LEU A 782 13.61 81.08 -33.48
N GLU A 783 13.53 79.72 -33.50
CA GLU A 783 13.41 78.92 -32.31
C GLU A 783 14.72 78.87 -31.49
N SER A 784 15.86 78.76 -32.13
CA SER A 784 17.18 78.81 -31.49
C SER A 784 17.44 80.14 -30.72
N LEU A 785 16.87 81.21 -31.19
CA LEU A 785 16.91 82.56 -30.50
C LEU A 785 15.88 82.68 -29.43
N ARG A 786 14.70 82.00 -29.58
CA ARG A 786 13.62 82.09 -28.61
C ARG A 786 13.84 81.24 -27.38
N ALA A 787 14.41 79.98 -27.56
CA ALA A 787 14.57 79.03 -26.47
C ALA A 787 15.38 79.57 -25.29
N PRO A 788 16.58 80.15 -25.48
CA PRO A 788 17.38 80.66 -24.39
C PRO A 788 16.71 81.83 -23.65
N VAL A 789 15.90 82.63 -24.38
CA VAL A 789 15.17 83.77 -23.78
C VAL A 789 14.04 83.27 -22.92
N PHE A 790 13.33 82.26 -23.39
CA PHE A 790 12.26 81.63 -22.64
C PHE A 790 12.79 80.89 -21.40
N ASP A 791 13.83 80.05 -21.54
CA ASP A 791 14.46 79.38 -20.47
C ASP A 791 14.97 80.29 -19.37
N THR A 792 15.57 81.38 -19.76
CA THR A 792 16.02 82.40 -18.80
C THR A 792 14.86 82.96 -18.02
N ARG A 793 13.71 83.25 -18.69
CA ARG A 793 12.51 83.74 -18.04
C ARG A 793 11.92 82.71 -17.08
N VAL A 794 11.84 81.44 -17.49
CA VAL A 794 11.32 80.35 -16.66
C VAL A 794 12.20 80.12 -15.43
N VAL A 795 13.51 80.03 -15.61
CA VAL A 795 14.47 79.93 -14.51
C VAL A 795 14.33 81.10 -13.51
N ARG A 796 14.21 82.30 -13.99
CA ARG A 796 14.03 83.44 -13.15
C ARG A 796 12.71 83.40 -12.35
N ASN A 797 11.61 83.01 -13.01
CA ASN A 797 10.32 82.90 -12.37
C ASN A 797 10.31 81.79 -11.33
N VAL A 798 10.91 80.66 -11.64
CA VAL A 798 11.03 79.50 -10.68
C VAL A 798 11.89 79.91 -9.49
N HIS A 799 12.99 80.60 -9.73
CA HIS A 799 13.85 81.12 -8.64
C HIS A 799 13.07 82.10 -7.75
N LYS A 800 12.34 82.99 -8.29
CA LYS A 800 11.51 83.93 -7.56
C LYS A 800 10.44 83.25 -6.75
N ALA A 801 9.75 82.23 -7.32
CA ALA A 801 8.75 81.42 -6.62
C ALA A 801 9.35 80.63 -5.44
N ARG A 802 10.56 80.06 -5.64
CA ARG A 802 11.30 79.35 -4.57
C ARG A 802 11.71 80.31 -3.43
N GLU A 803 12.20 81.52 -3.77
CA GLU A 803 12.53 82.57 -2.79
C GLU A 803 11.31 82.94 -1.98
N GLU A 804 10.16 83.23 -2.62
CA GLU A 804 8.91 83.53 -1.93
C GLU A 804 8.45 82.39 -1.03
N GLN A 805 8.59 81.15 -1.49
CA GLN A 805 8.25 79.95 -0.70
C GLN A 805 9.16 79.87 0.53
N ALA A 806 10.47 80.02 0.35
CA ALA A 806 11.44 80.00 1.45
C ALA A 806 11.14 81.14 2.46
N ALA A 807 10.87 82.31 1.99
CA ALA A 807 10.49 83.48 2.82
C ALA A 807 9.22 83.20 3.66
N ARG A 808 8.18 82.62 3.02
CA ARG A 808 6.98 82.16 3.74
C ARG A 808 7.24 81.10 4.81
N ARG A 809 8.10 80.14 4.47
CA ARG A 809 8.53 79.10 5.43
C ARG A 809 9.29 79.75 6.61
N LEU A 810 10.21 80.66 6.32
CA LEU A 810 10.97 81.34 7.34
C LEU A 810 10.05 82.11 8.27
N MET A 811 9.08 82.83 7.71
CA MET A 811 8.08 83.62 8.45
C MET A 811 7.24 82.73 9.37
N VAL A 812 6.79 81.57 8.86
CA VAL A 812 6.08 80.56 9.68
C VAL A 812 6.97 80.01 10.77
N LEU A 813 8.23 79.70 10.50
CA LEU A 813 9.17 79.21 11.50
C LEU A 813 9.48 80.34 12.54
N GLN A 814 9.64 81.59 12.11
CA GLN A 814 9.82 82.74 13.00
C GLN A 814 8.59 82.99 13.88
N SER A 815 7.38 82.84 13.35
CA SER A 815 6.15 83.02 14.12
C SER A 815 6.01 81.89 15.21
N LYS A 816 6.58 80.81 14.95
CA LYS A 816 6.64 79.65 15.90
C LYS A 816 7.83 79.77 16.85
N ARG A 817 8.67 80.81 16.76
CA ARG A 817 9.85 80.93 17.59
C ARG A 817 9.44 81.25 19.05
N VAL A 818 9.86 80.46 19.91
CA VAL A 818 9.67 80.64 21.32
C VAL A 818 10.99 81.07 21.93
N ARG A 819 10.99 82.28 22.54
CA ARG A 819 12.12 82.82 23.24
C ARG A 819 12.14 82.20 24.68
N ILE A 820 13.16 81.46 24.94
CA ILE A 820 13.34 80.80 26.24
C ILE A 820 14.29 81.69 27.03
N THR A 821 13.86 82.18 28.22
CA THR A 821 14.69 82.88 29.17
C THR A 821 14.87 82.02 30.40
N ASP A 822 15.93 82.29 31.16
CA ASP A 822 16.26 81.52 32.40
C ASP A 822 15.15 81.62 33.45
N SER A 823 14.24 82.58 33.34
CA SER A 823 13.09 82.73 34.25
C SER A 823 11.90 81.83 33.84
N ARG A 824 11.89 81.20 32.72
CA ARG A 824 10.76 80.42 32.20
C ARG A 824 10.63 79.13 32.91
N ILE A 825 9.44 78.83 33.38
CA ILE A 825 9.14 77.58 34.13
C ILE A 825 8.33 76.64 33.25
N CYS A 826 8.62 75.35 33.29
CA CYS A 826 7.84 74.31 32.62
C CYS A 826 6.39 74.30 33.21
N PRO A 827 5.34 74.40 32.41
CA PRO A 827 3.96 74.46 32.94
C PRO A 827 3.52 73.10 33.53
N GLN A 828 4.21 72.00 33.18
CA GLN A 828 3.83 70.67 33.64
C GLN A 828 4.57 70.20 34.88
N CYS A 829 5.87 70.45 34.97
CA CYS A 829 6.68 70.02 36.14
C CYS A 829 7.13 71.19 37.05
N HIS A 830 6.79 72.44 36.72
CA HIS A 830 7.03 73.70 37.46
C HIS A 830 8.55 73.95 37.77
N LYS A 831 9.47 73.27 37.01
CA LYS A 831 10.92 73.49 37.15
C LYS A 831 11.37 74.52 36.13
N ARG A 832 12.43 75.29 36.47
CA ARG A 832 13.04 76.27 35.53
C ARG A 832 13.67 75.50 34.33
N LEU A 833 13.46 76.04 33.14
CA LEU A 833 13.96 75.49 31.86
C LEU A 833 15.42 75.85 31.61
N GLY A 834 16.36 75.52 32.51
CA GLY A 834 17.77 75.85 32.36
C GLY A 834 18.43 75.06 31.22
N GLY A 835 19.48 74.29 31.51
CA GLY A 835 20.23 73.50 30.56
C GLY A 835 19.56 72.15 30.10
N SER A 836 18.24 72.05 30.20
CA SER A 836 17.48 70.82 29.91
C SER A 836 17.14 70.73 28.40
N VAL A 837 16.94 69.53 27.92
CA VAL A 837 16.39 69.29 26.58
C VAL A 837 14.93 69.75 26.56
N ILE A 838 14.60 70.58 25.59
CA ILE A 838 13.27 71.22 25.48
C ILE A 838 12.56 70.70 24.23
N ALA A 839 11.36 70.15 24.40
CA ALA A 839 10.47 69.78 23.33
C ALA A 839 9.26 70.77 23.29
N VAL A 840 8.99 71.34 22.16
CA VAL A 840 7.85 72.22 21.96
C VAL A 840 6.80 71.46 21.14
N HIS A 841 5.63 71.28 21.71
CA HIS A 841 4.50 70.65 21.06
C HIS A 841 3.50 71.70 20.56
N ALA A 842 3.05 71.61 19.33
CA ALA A 842 1.98 72.45 18.82
C ALA A 842 0.64 72.08 19.49
N PRO A 843 -0.24 73.03 19.75
CA PRO A 843 -0.28 74.38 19.34
C PRO A 843 0.48 75.39 20.25
N GLN A 844 1.20 74.92 21.21
CA GLN A 844 2.00 75.79 22.11
C GLN A 844 3.47 75.83 21.75
#